data_10bdc81d3ab654ef9a874a2676213d6c
#
_entry.id   10bdc81d3ab654ef9a874a2676213d6c
#
_cell.length_a   1.000
_cell.length_b   1.000
_cell.length_c   1.000
_cell.angle_alpha   90.00
_cell.angle_beta   90.00
_cell.angle_gamma   90.00
#
_symmetry.space_group_name_H-M   'P 1'
#
loop_
_entity.id
_entity.type
_entity.pdbx_description
1 polymer ?
#
loop_
_entity_poly.entity_id
_entity_poly.type
_entity_poly.pdbx_seq_one_letter_code
_entity_poly.pdbx_strand_id
1 'polypeptide(L)'
;MTQETSMERIAHYRILRKLGEGGMGVVYAAEDERLGRQVAIKMIRQGVADPTARDRLWREARSAAAVNHPNVCQLYEVGDAHGELYLAMELLEGESLADRIVRGPLTVAEAGQIALAILDALAPLHRQGVLHRDLKPSNVFLTPHGVKLLDFGLAGSIHGVGEPTNLTRPDMVVGTPHYVSPEQLEGREVDGRSDLFAVGAVLYEMLSGKQAFPGQTVAQIFNAILREEPPQLGGSEAIASFERVLRRAISKRPERRYPSAEVMATDLRAALLLTGSSGHTMRAQPLRRLLVLPFRMLRPDSDTEFLAFSLPDAISNSLSSLDSIVVRSSMAAARLKLDELDLAEVSSKADVDMVLTGTLLRAGDQLRVANQLVDARDGSVIWSQTSQVSMGDIFQLQDGLTRRIVESLPVRLSAHDESALRRDAPHHPKAYELYLRANQLSQQAAHWAMARDLYLECLTLDPEFAPAWAGVGRLYRILALYASDQPDPLYAKAEEAFRRALEINPDLPMAHHLYTNVEVDMGLAQQAMARLLQRAASHPTDAELFAGLVQSCRYCGLLDASIAAYEHAYRLDKSVRTSVHHAYLMRGDHALAIEKDIEDMRHVTFVALDLAGRRSEGIQLAREIESKPLPAMMRSFVQLTRLQFEGELGRAAEILREMVPKFSLRDPCSRFYVARQLAAVGETAQAMTMLGQSIDGGFSAFAFMTRDPWLEPLRGSEEFRAILRRAELRERQARAAFVEAGGEKVLGIGG
;
A
#
# COMPACT_ATOMS: atom_id res chain seq x y z
N MET A 1 4.85 42.14 -37.80
CA MET A 1 4.38 43.23 -36.89
C MET A 1 2.88 43.10 -36.80
N THR A 2 2.38 42.29 -35.91
CA THR A 2 0.94 42.16 -35.62
C THR A 2 0.60 43.21 -34.57
N GLN A 3 -0.34 44.09 -34.90
CA GLN A 3 -0.86 45.14 -34.02
C GLN A 3 -1.53 44.46 -32.81
N GLU A 4 -0.93 44.53 -31.63
CA GLU A 4 -1.62 44.39 -30.35
C GLU A 4 -2.51 45.61 -30.18
N THR A 5 -3.80 45.44 -30.49
CA THR A 5 -4.83 46.43 -30.14
C THR A 5 -4.92 46.41 -28.61
N SER A 6 -4.33 47.39 -27.93
CA SER A 6 -4.50 47.57 -26.49
C SER A 6 -5.97 47.88 -26.25
N MET A 7 -6.71 46.93 -25.71
CA MET A 7 -8.08 47.15 -25.21
C MET A 7 -7.97 48.13 -24.03
N GLU A 8 -8.32 49.40 -24.22
CA GLU A 8 -8.24 50.40 -23.17
C GLU A 8 -9.37 50.28 -22.16
N ARG A 9 -10.52 49.69 -22.58
CA ARG A 9 -11.74 49.56 -21.74
C ARG A 9 -12.53 48.29 -22.05
N ILE A 10 -13.11 47.73 -20.99
CA ILE A 10 -14.10 46.64 -21.04
C ILE A 10 -15.32 47.13 -20.26
N ALA A 11 -16.45 47.42 -20.96
CA ALA A 11 -17.60 48.09 -20.37
C ALA A 11 -17.20 49.39 -19.64
N HIS A 12 -17.43 49.48 -18.34
CA HIS A 12 -17.07 50.65 -17.50
C HIS A 12 -15.74 50.44 -16.73
N TYR A 13 -15.00 49.39 -17.07
CA TYR A 13 -13.72 49.09 -16.46
C TYR A 13 -12.58 49.60 -17.33
N ARG A 14 -11.71 50.43 -16.78
CA ARG A 14 -10.50 50.90 -17.43
C ARG A 14 -9.38 49.92 -17.21
N ILE A 15 -8.82 49.34 -18.26
CA ILE A 15 -7.73 48.33 -18.16
C ILE A 15 -6.44 49.03 -17.71
N LEU A 16 -5.81 48.44 -16.68
CA LEU A 16 -4.55 48.94 -16.15
C LEU A 16 -3.37 48.15 -16.70
N ARG A 17 -3.44 46.80 -16.61
CA ARG A 17 -2.41 45.88 -17.10
C ARG A 17 -2.97 44.49 -17.30
N LYS A 18 -2.33 43.67 -18.14
CA LYS A 18 -2.59 42.26 -18.28
C LYS A 18 -1.99 41.53 -17.09
N LEU A 19 -2.75 40.62 -16.41
CA LEU A 19 -2.32 39.78 -15.31
C LEU A 19 -1.85 38.40 -15.77
N GLY A 20 -2.55 37.83 -16.77
CA GLY A 20 -2.24 36.52 -17.29
C GLY A 20 -3.12 36.15 -18.48
N GLU A 21 -2.73 35.07 -19.17
CA GLU A 21 -3.48 34.49 -20.27
C GLU A 21 -3.43 32.95 -20.13
N GLY A 22 -4.56 32.29 -20.35
CA GLY A 22 -4.68 30.84 -20.27
C GLY A 22 -5.70 30.30 -21.27
N GLY A 23 -5.94 29.00 -21.25
CA GLY A 23 -6.84 28.33 -22.18
C GLY A 23 -8.29 28.86 -22.16
N MET A 24 -8.75 29.41 -21.04
CA MET A 24 -10.12 29.92 -20.87
C MET A 24 -10.24 31.42 -21.15
N GLY A 25 -9.14 32.15 -21.38
CA GLY A 25 -9.21 33.58 -21.66
C GLY A 25 -8.04 34.39 -21.12
N VAL A 26 -8.21 35.71 -21.07
CA VAL A 26 -7.20 36.67 -20.59
C VAL A 26 -7.72 37.37 -19.35
N VAL A 27 -6.85 37.54 -18.36
CA VAL A 27 -7.17 38.28 -17.13
C VAL A 27 -6.41 39.59 -17.09
N TYR A 28 -7.13 40.67 -16.78
CA TYR A 28 -6.62 42.05 -16.68
C TYR A 28 -6.84 42.59 -15.27
N ALA A 29 -5.90 43.37 -14.77
CA ALA A 29 -6.19 44.32 -13.70
C ALA A 29 -6.87 45.56 -14.31
N ALA A 30 -7.96 46.00 -13.72
CA ALA A 30 -8.74 47.13 -14.20
C ALA A 30 -9.22 48.00 -13.04
N GLU A 31 -9.59 49.22 -13.32
CA GLU A 31 -10.25 50.15 -12.41
C GLU A 31 -11.74 50.24 -12.75
N ASP A 32 -12.56 49.94 -11.78
CA ASP A 32 -14.01 50.21 -11.83
C ASP A 32 -14.24 51.69 -11.68
N GLU A 33 -14.49 52.40 -12.80
CA GLU A 33 -14.67 53.87 -12.81
C GLU A 33 -15.92 54.34 -12.09
N ARG A 34 -16.90 53.45 -11.83
CA ARG A 34 -18.14 53.79 -11.12
C ARG A 34 -17.96 53.78 -9.62
N LEU A 35 -17.15 52.80 -9.12
CA LEU A 35 -16.96 52.58 -7.69
C LEU A 35 -15.58 53.03 -7.18
N GLY A 36 -14.66 53.43 -8.09
CA GLY A 36 -13.32 53.90 -7.73
C GLY A 36 -12.43 52.83 -7.06
N ARG A 37 -12.58 51.56 -7.49
CA ARG A 37 -11.82 50.43 -6.94
C ARG A 37 -11.14 49.63 -8.03
N GLN A 38 -10.05 48.96 -7.65
CA GLN A 38 -9.38 48.01 -8.54
C GLN A 38 -10.06 46.65 -8.51
N VAL A 39 -10.13 46.00 -9.70
CA VAL A 39 -10.75 44.70 -9.90
C VAL A 39 -9.92 43.85 -10.87
N ALA A 40 -10.11 42.55 -10.86
CA ALA A 40 -9.62 41.65 -11.91
C ALA A 40 -10.77 41.40 -12.91
N ILE A 41 -10.49 41.54 -14.20
CA ILE A 41 -11.44 41.26 -15.29
C ILE A 41 -10.94 40.06 -16.08
N LYS A 42 -11.71 38.98 -16.08
CA LYS A 42 -11.44 37.78 -16.87
C LYS A 42 -12.31 37.78 -18.11
N MET A 43 -11.70 37.94 -19.29
CA MET A 43 -12.37 37.81 -20.59
C MET A 43 -12.42 36.34 -20.97
N ILE A 44 -13.60 35.83 -21.29
CA ILE A 44 -13.79 34.43 -21.70
C ILE A 44 -13.70 34.37 -23.22
N ARG A 45 -12.71 33.64 -23.77
CA ARG A 45 -12.51 33.50 -25.22
C ARG A 45 -13.73 32.89 -25.91
N GLN A 46 -14.01 33.35 -27.11
CA GLN A 46 -15.06 32.83 -27.98
C GLN A 46 -14.83 31.36 -28.29
N GLY A 47 -15.68 30.51 -27.75
CA GLY A 47 -15.77 29.07 -28.00
C GLY A 47 -17.16 28.55 -27.65
N VAL A 48 -17.99 29.41 -27.04
CA VAL A 48 -19.38 29.11 -26.63
C VAL A 48 -20.32 29.63 -27.74
N ALA A 49 -20.26 28.99 -28.92
CA ALA A 49 -21.18 29.28 -30.03
C ALA A 49 -22.61 28.77 -29.71
N ASP A 50 -22.80 27.95 -28.67
CA ASP A 50 -24.09 27.44 -28.27
C ASP A 50 -24.77 28.37 -27.24
N PRO A 51 -25.95 28.93 -27.55
CA PRO A 51 -26.71 29.77 -26.61
C PRO A 51 -27.02 29.06 -25.29
N THR A 52 -27.21 27.75 -25.31
CA THR A 52 -27.53 26.94 -24.12
C THR A 52 -26.32 26.81 -23.19
N ALA A 53 -25.10 26.75 -23.72
CA ALA A 53 -23.86 26.76 -22.94
C ALA A 53 -23.61 28.12 -22.28
N ARG A 54 -23.95 29.21 -22.98
CA ARG A 54 -23.90 30.59 -22.46
C ARG A 54 -24.86 30.78 -21.28
N ASP A 55 -26.11 30.32 -21.40
CA ASP A 55 -27.11 30.42 -20.33
C ASP A 55 -26.75 29.58 -19.11
N ARG A 56 -26.08 28.43 -19.32
CA ARG A 56 -25.54 27.62 -18.23
C ARG A 56 -24.42 28.34 -17.47
N LEU A 57 -23.47 28.91 -18.22
CA LEU A 57 -22.37 29.69 -17.64
C LEU A 57 -22.89 30.87 -16.80
N TRP A 58 -23.91 31.60 -17.31
CA TRP A 58 -24.55 32.65 -16.56
C TRP A 58 -25.19 32.19 -15.25
N ARG A 59 -25.87 31.04 -15.26
CA ARG A 59 -26.48 30.49 -14.07
C ARG A 59 -25.45 30.06 -13.04
N GLU A 60 -24.39 29.38 -13.46
CA GLU A 60 -23.30 28.92 -12.56
C GLU A 60 -22.55 30.14 -11.99
N ALA A 61 -22.22 31.11 -12.78
CA ALA A 61 -21.57 32.32 -12.31
C ALA A 61 -22.45 33.11 -11.30
N ARG A 62 -23.77 33.17 -11.50
CA ARG A 62 -24.69 33.77 -10.51
C ARG A 62 -24.76 32.98 -9.22
N SER A 63 -24.77 31.65 -9.30
CA SER A 63 -24.76 30.79 -8.10
C SER A 63 -23.47 30.94 -7.32
N ALA A 64 -22.33 31.04 -8.03
CA ALA A 64 -21.03 31.30 -7.39
C ALA A 64 -20.95 32.70 -6.75
N ALA A 65 -21.50 33.73 -7.42
CA ALA A 65 -21.55 35.10 -6.91
C ALA A 65 -22.41 35.25 -5.64
N ALA A 66 -23.36 34.34 -5.41
CA ALA A 66 -24.19 34.36 -4.21
C ALA A 66 -23.44 33.86 -2.96
N VAL A 67 -22.27 33.19 -3.13
CA VAL A 67 -21.48 32.70 -2.02
C VAL A 67 -20.51 33.78 -1.56
N ASN A 68 -20.75 34.34 -0.39
CA ASN A 68 -19.81 35.26 0.28
C ASN A 68 -19.05 34.49 1.37
N HIS A 69 -17.77 34.21 1.13
CA HIS A 69 -16.92 33.48 2.07
C HIS A 69 -15.47 34.02 2.02
N PRO A 70 -14.77 34.14 3.14
CA PRO A 70 -13.42 34.71 3.18
C PRO A 70 -12.41 33.95 2.29
N ASN A 71 -12.58 32.66 2.09
CA ASN A 71 -11.70 31.82 1.26
C ASN A 71 -12.20 31.64 -0.18
N VAL A 72 -13.21 32.40 -0.62
CA VAL A 72 -13.74 32.40 -1.99
C VAL A 72 -13.41 33.73 -2.64
N CYS A 73 -12.88 33.75 -3.86
CA CYS A 73 -12.68 34.97 -4.62
C CYS A 73 -14.05 35.59 -4.97
N GLN A 74 -14.28 36.78 -4.50
CA GLN A 74 -15.57 37.44 -4.67
C GLN A 74 -15.80 37.83 -6.13
N LEU A 75 -16.87 37.32 -6.73
CA LEU A 75 -17.36 37.75 -8.04
C LEU A 75 -18.28 38.97 -7.87
N TYR A 76 -17.95 40.07 -8.56
CA TYR A 76 -18.70 41.31 -8.45
C TYR A 76 -19.74 41.48 -9.55
N GLU A 77 -19.37 41.13 -10.79
CA GLU A 77 -20.23 41.30 -11.96
C GLU A 77 -19.95 40.24 -13.02
N VAL A 78 -20.98 39.80 -13.70
CA VAL A 78 -20.90 39.04 -14.96
C VAL A 78 -21.54 39.91 -16.04
N GLY A 79 -20.82 40.18 -17.12
CA GLY A 79 -21.28 41.05 -18.19
C GLY A 79 -20.89 40.55 -19.58
N ASP A 80 -21.38 41.29 -20.57
CA ASP A 80 -21.04 41.13 -21.98
C ASP A 80 -20.43 42.43 -22.49
N ALA A 81 -19.30 42.32 -23.14
CA ALA A 81 -18.64 43.44 -23.81
C ALA A 81 -18.20 43.01 -25.21
N HIS A 82 -18.70 43.68 -26.25
CA HIS A 82 -18.40 43.41 -27.67
C HIS A 82 -18.71 41.94 -28.09
N GLY A 83 -19.72 41.30 -27.47
CA GLY A 83 -20.10 39.93 -27.75
C GLY A 83 -19.26 38.88 -26.97
N GLU A 84 -18.30 39.31 -26.15
CA GLU A 84 -17.51 38.46 -25.28
C GLU A 84 -17.95 38.59 -23.82
N LEU A 85 -18.04 37.46 -23.14
CA LEU A 85 -18.37 37.44 -21.70
C LEU A 85 -17.16 37.88 -20.88
N TYR A 86 -17.40 38.69 -19.85
CA TYR A 86 -16.42 39.04 -18.86
C TYR A 86 -16.91 38.75 -17.42
N LEU A 87 -15.98 38.47 -16.55
CA LEU A 87 -16.20 38.33 -15.11
C LEU A 87 -15.36 39.39 -14.41
N ALA A 88 -16.03 40.29 -13.65
CA ALA A 88 -15.33 41.22 -12.76
C ALA A 88 -15.28 40.64 -11.36
N MET A 89 -14.10 40.55 -10.80
CA MET A 89 -13.86 39.87 -9.51
C MET A 89 -12.85 40.63 -8.66
N GLU A 90 -12.70 40.20 -7.42
CA GLU A 90 -11.71 40.68 -6.47
C GLU A 90 -10.30 40.60 -7.09
N LEU A 91 -9.57 41.72 -7.06
CA LEU A 91 -8.14 41.74 -7.43
C LEU A 91 -7.33 41.26 -6.25
N LEU A 92 -6.65 40.12 -6.40
CA LEU A 92 -5.89 39.49 -5.35
C LEU A 92 -4.41 39.86 -5.43
N GLU A 93 -3.80 40.13 -4.29
CA GLU A 93 -2.34 40.27 -4.11
C GLU A 93 -1.76 39.00 -3.54
N GLY A 94 -0.64 38.51 -4.12
CA GLY A 94 0.02 37.28 -3.69
C GLY A 94 0.45 36.40 -4.87
N GLU A 95 0.42 35.08 -4.65
CA GLU A 95 0.85 34.09 -5.65
C GLU A 95 -0.09 32.91 -5.73
N SER A 96 -0.04 32.14 -6.83
CA SER A 96 -0.77 30.88 -6.91
C SER A 96 -0.09 29.79 -6.05
N LEU A 97 -0.88 28.81 -5.58
CA LEU A 97 -0.32 27.63 -4.91
C LEU A 97 0.60 26.85 -5.85
N ALA A 98 0.36 26.87 -7.16
CA ALA A 98 1.24 26.26 -8.15
C ALA A 98 2.64 26.87 -8.12
N ASP A 99 2.74 28.22 -8.12
CA ASP A 99 4.02 28.94 -8.03
C ASP A 99 4.74 28.66 -6.68
N ARG A 100 3.96 28.53 -5.60
CA ARG A 100 4.49 28.21 -4.29
C ARG A 100 5.10 26.81 -4.26
N ILE A 101 4.44 25.79 -4.86
CA ILE A 101 4.90 24.40 -4.89
C ILE A 101 6.20 24.26 -5.72
N VAL A 102 6.36 25.02 -6.81
CA VAL A 102 7.60 25.02 -7.63
C VAL A 102 8.86 25.32 -6.77
N ARG A 103 8.74 26.10 -5.71
CA ARG A 103 9.85 26.41 -4.79
C ARG A 103 10.15 25.26 -3.80
N GLY A 104 9.43 24.16 -3.89
CA GLY A 104 9.59 22.96 -3.10
C GLY A 104 8.38 22.64 -2.22
N PRO A 105 8.37 21.43 -1.64
CA PRO A 105 7.27 20.95 -0.82
C PRO A 105 7.04 21.85 0.40
N LEU A 106 5.77 21.94 0.82
CA LEU A 106 5.36 22.68 1.99
C LEU A 106 5.59 21.85 3.26
N THR A 107 5.67 22.53 4.40
CA THR A 107 5.59 21.82 5.68
C THR A 107 4.20 21.22 5.90
N VAL A 108 4.10 20.19 6.76
CA VAL A 108 2.82 19.53 7.08
C VAL A 108 1.81 20.54 7.63
N ALA A 109 2.27 21.49 8.46
CA ALA A 109 1.43 22.52 9.04
C ALA A 109 0.89 23.50 7.96
N GLU A 110 1.76 23.99 7.07
CA GLU A 110 1.37 24.89 5.97
C GLU A 110 0.38 24.19 5.02
N ALA A 111 0.71 22.96 4.58
CA ALA A 111 -0.15 22.19 3.70
C ALA A 111 -1.52 21.91 4.33
N GLY A 112 -1.54 21.57 5.62
CA GLY A 112 -2.77 21.35 6.37
C GLY A 112 -3.62 22.60 6.50
N GLN A 113 -3.03 23.75 6.79
CA GLN A 113 -3.76 25.04 6.88
C GLN A 113 -4.36 25.44 5.55
N ILE A 114 -3.61 25.29 4.45
CA ILE A 114 -4.10 25.58 3.09
C ILE A 114 -5.25 24.64 2.73
N ALA A 115 -5.10 23.35 2.97
CA ALA A 115 -6.15 22.37 2.70
C ALA A 115 -7.42 22.62 3.53
N LEU A 116 -7.30 23.02 4.80
CA LEU A 116 -8.45 23.43 5.62
C LEU A 116 -9.16 24.65 5.04
N ALA A 117 -8.43 25.67 4.61
CA ALA A 117 -9.03 26.86 4.00
C ALA A 117 -9.77 26.52 2.69
N ILE A 118 -9.24 25.57 1.90
CA ILE A 118 -9.92 25.05 0.69
C ILE A 118 -11.21 24.34 1.09
N LEU A 119 -11.18 23.45 2.10
CA LEU A 119 -12.35 22.72 2.58
C LEU A 119 -13.42 23.65 3.17
N ASP A 120 -12.99 24.68 3.92
CA ASP A 120 -13.88 25.69 4.49
C ASP A 120 -14.58 26.52 3.39
N ALA A 121 -13.93 26.72 2.23
CA ALA A 121 -14.53 27.32 1.05
C ALA A 121 -15.51 26.38 0.32
N LEU A 122 -15.16 25.09 0.18
CA LEU A 122 -15.99 24.10 -0.52
C LEU A 122 -17.28 23.77 0.24
N ALA A 123 -17.26 23.76 1.56
CA ALA A 123 -18.42 23.40 2.38
C ALA A 123 -19.67 24.24 2.10
N PRO A 124 -19.65 25.59 2.09
CA PRO A 124 -20.82 26.39 1.75
C PRO A 124 -21.22 26.29 0.26
N LEU A 125 -20.25 26.09 -0.65
CA LEU A 125 -20.52 25.87 -2.08
C LEU A 125 -21.33 24.57 -2.27
N HIS A 126 -20.87 23.46 -1.71
CA HIS A 126 -21.54 22.16 -1.80
C HIS A 126 -22.96 22.19 -1.21
N ARG A 127 -23.17 22.88 -0.09
CA ARG A 127 -24.51 23.05 0.49
C ARG A 127 -25.48 23.79 -0.44
N GLN A 128 -24.97 24.65 -1.30
CA GLN A 128 -25.77 25.35 -2.32
C GLN A 128 -25.85 24.59 -3.66
N GLY A 129 -25.32 23.36 -3.71
CA GLY A 129 -25.27 22.54 -4.93
C GLY A 129 -24.25 23.02 -5.96
N VAL A 130 -23.32 23.91 -5.58
CA VAL A 130 -22.25 24.40 -6.47
C VAL A 130 -21.00 23.54 -6.28
N LEU A 131 -20.53 22.93 -7.37
CA LEU A 131 -19.29 22.13 -7.41
C LEU A 131 -18.19 22.94 -8.10
N HIS A 132 -16.95 22.77 -7.62
CA HIS A 132 -15.80 23.48 -8.21
C HIS A 132 -15.37 22.86 -9.55
N ARG A 133 -15.30 21.52 -9.63
CA ARG A 133 -15.01 20.68 -10.81
C ARG A 133 -13.63 20.84 -11.48
N ASP A 134 -12.88 21.90 -11.20
CA ASP A 134 -11.53 22.19 -11.73
C ASP A 134 -10.58 22.64 -10.62
N LEU A 135 -10.64 21.97 -9.46
CA LEU A 135 -9.73 22.29 -8.34
C LEU A 135 -8.32 21.78 -8.65
N LYS A 136 -7.37 22.73 -8.65
CA LYS A 136 -5.93 22.48 -8.92
C LYS A 136 -5.09 23.59 -8.28
N PRO A 137 -3.78 23.43 -8.11
CA PRO A 137 -2.93 24.43 -7.46
C PRO A 137 -3.00 25.82 -8.09
N SER A 138 -3.16 25.94 -9.41
CA SER A 138 -3.29 27.24 -10.09
C SER A 138 -4.60 27.98 -9.80
N ASN A 139 -5.62 27.26 -9.28
CA ASN A 139 -6.91 27.85 -8.91
C ASN A 139 -7.01 28.10 -7.39
N VAL A 140 -5.91 27.94 -6.66
CA VAL A 140 -5.76 28.28 -5.24
C VAL A 140 -4.76 29.40 -5.12
N PHE A 141 -5.19 30.55 -4.56
CA PHE A 141 -4.36 31.74 -4.47
C PHE A 141 -4.02 32.05 -3.02
N LEU A 142 -2.73 32.27 -2.76
CA LEU A 142 -2.18 32.58 -1.44
C LEU A 142 -2.03 34.08 -1.30
N THR A 143 -2.83 34.70 -0.43
CA THR A 143 -2.79 36.16 -0.17
C THR A 143 -2.20 36.41 1.22
N PRO A 144 -1.79 37.66 1.53
CA PRO A 144 -1.40 38.03 2.90
C PRO A 144 -2.53 37.83 3.94
N HIS A 145 -3.79 37.76 3.49
CA HIS A 145 -4.98 37.62 4.34
C HIS A 145 -5.56 36.20 4.37
N GLY A 146 -4.91 35.23 3.73
CA GLY A 146 -5.33 33.83 3.69
C GLY A 146 -5.47 33.27 2.29
N VAL A 147 -6.07 32.09 2.20
CA VAL A 147 -6.26 31.36 0.94
C VAL A 147 -7.55 31.81 0.25
N LYS A 148 -7.50 31.98 -1.07
CA LYS A 148 -8.65 32.29 -1.91
C LYS A 148 -8.79 31.23 -3.02
N LEU A 149 -9.97 30.62 -3.16
CA LEU A 149 -10.33 29.79 -4.29
C LEU A 149 -10.79 30.63 -5.47
N LEU A 150 -10.30 30.29 -6.68
CA LEU A 150 -10.62 30.92 -7.95
C LEU A 150 -11.48 29.99 -8.81
N ASP A 151 -12.17 30.56 -9.81
CA ASP A 151 -12.74 29.88 -10.99
C ASP A 151 -13.72 28.72 -10.70
N PHE A 152 -14.78 28.97 -9.95
CA PHE A 152 -15.79 27.95 -9.61
C PHE A 152 -16.65 27.57 -10.83
N GLY A 153 -16.80 26.25 -11.06
CA GLY A 153 -17.84 25.64 -11.87
C GLY A 153 -17.86 25.99 -13.38
N LEU A 154 -17.18 27.07 -13.79
CA LEU A 154 -17.25 27.63 -15.14
C LEU A 154 -16.71 26.68 -16.23
N ALA A 155 -15.85 25.71 -15.87
CA ALA A 155 -15.31 24.74 -16.81
C ALA A 155 -16.34 23.68 -17.26
N GLY A 156 -17.25 23.27 -16.37
CA GLY A 156 -18.28 22.27 -16.67
C GLY A 156 -19.37 22.73 -17.61
N SER A 157 -19.65 24.04 -17.66
CA SER A 157 -20.68 24.64 -18.51
C SER A 157 -20.25 24.82 -19.95
N ILE A 158 -18.96 24.91 -20.21
CA ILE A 158 -18.39 25.08 -21.56
C ILE A 158 -18.40 23.71 -22.30
N HIS A 159 -18.37 22.60 -21.56
CA HIS A 159 -18.36 21.25 -22.13
C HIS A 159 -19.61 20.49 -21.64
N GLY A 160 -20.67 20.47 -22.43
CA GLY A 160 -22.02 19.97 -22.11
C GLY A 160 -22.07 18.70 -21.25
N VAL A 161 -22.89 18.73 -20.20
CA VAL A 161 -23.28 17.55 -19.43
C VAL A 161 -24.15 16.67 -20.32
N GLY A 162 -23.67 15.47 -20.72
CA GLY A 162 -24.46 14.49 -21.48
C GLY A 162 -23.84 13.95 -22.76
N GLU A 163 -22.75 14.50 -23.26
CA GLU A 163 -21.96 13.82 -24.30
C GLU A 163 -20.70 13.20 -23.67
N PRO A 164 -20.27 12.00 -24.15
CA PRO A 164 -19.00 11.43 -23.71
C PRO A 164 -17.94 12.50 -23.97
N THR A 165 -17.37 13.01 -22.89
CA THR A 165 -16.42 14.13 -22.88
C THR A 165 -15.41 13.93 -24.00
N ASN A 166 -15.26 14.93 -24.89
CA ASN A 166 -14.24 14.98 -25.94
C ASN A 166 -12.78 15.01 -25.41
N LEU A 167 -12.56 14.56 -24.16
CA LEU A 167 -11.25 14.32 -23.53
C LEU A 167 -10.45 13.22 -24.23
N THR A 168 -11.07 12.43 -25.11
CA THR A 168 -10.42 11.38 -25.90
C THR A 168 -9.90 11.85 -27.25
N ARG A 169 -10.13 13.13 -27.64
CA ARG A 169 -9.55 13.69 -28.87
C ARG A 169 -8.16 14.27 -28.59
N PRO A 170 -7.11 13.80 -29.28
CA PRO A 170 -5.71 14.19 -29.02
C PRO A 170 -5.45 15.71 -29.12
N ASP A 171 -6.31 16.45 -29.84
CA ASP A 171 -6.07 17.84 -30.19
C ASP A 171 -6.81 18.86 -29.28
N MET A 172 -7.52 18.42 -28.22
CA MET A 172 -8.39 19.28 -27.41
C MET A 172 -8.24 19.14 -25.90
N VAL A 173 -7.11 18.67 -25.38
CA VAL A 173 -6.86 18.65 -23.93
C VAL A 173 -6.43 20.03 -23.47
N VAL A 174 -7.42 20.89 -23.17
CA VAL A 174 -7.19 22.19 -22.53
C VAL A 174 -7.12 21.96 -21.00
N GLY A 175 -5.91 21.89 -20.44
CA GLY A 175 -5.70 21.82 -18.99
C GLY A 175 -4.91 20.58 -18.55
N THR A 176 -4.37 20.64 -17.34
CA THR A 176 -3.56 19.58 -16.74
C THR A 176 -4.48 18.57 -16.03
N PRO A 177 -4.68 17.34 -16.53
CA PRO A 177 -5.74 16.43 -16.05
C PRO A 177 -5.41 15.72 -14.71
N HIS A 178 -4.32 16.06 -14.03
CA HIS A 178 -3.80 15.35 -12.85
C HIS A 178 -4.68 15.36 -11.58
N TYR A 179 -5.71 16.23 -11.56
CA TYR A 179 -6.59 16.44 -10.39
C TYR A 179 -8.03 16.02 -10.64
N VAL A 180 -8.34 15.57 -11.86
CA VAL A 180 -9.68 15.13 -12.26
C VAL A 180 -10.01 13.82 -11.55
N SER A 181 -11.24 13.69 -11.04
CA SER A 181 -11.66 12.47 -10.35
C SER A 181 -11.98 11.33 -11.32
N PRO A 182 -11.91 10.05 -10.88
CA PRO A 182 -12.24 8.89 -11.70
C PRO A 182 -13.62 8.98 -12.36
N GLU A 183 -14.67 9.38 -11.61
CA GLU A 183 -16.04 9.51 -12.11
C GLU A 183 -16.19 10.61 -13.17
N GLN A 184 -15.40 11.71 -13.07
CA GLN A 184 -15.35 12.72 -14.13
C GLN A 184 -14.75 12.18 -15.43
N LEU A 185 -13.68 11.36 -15.33
CA LEU A 185 -13.06 10.73 -16.51
C LEU A 185 -13.98 9.68 -17.15
N GLU A 186 -14.77 8.97 -16.34
CA GLU A 186 -15.70 7.94 -16.81
C GLU A 186 -17.05 8.50 -17.23
N GLY A 187 -17.28 9.83 -17.12
CA GLY A 187 -18.55 10.47 -17.46
C GLY A 187 -19.72 10.04 -16.57
N ARG A 188 -19.41 9.58 -15.34
CA ARG A 188 -20.42 9.23 -14.32
C ARG A 188 -20.94 10.48 -13.61
N GLU A 189 -21.98 10.30 -12.80
CA GLU A 189 -22.53 11.38 -11.97
C GLU A 189 -21.47 11.93 -11.00
N VAL A 190 -21.36 13.27 -10.96
CA VAL A 190 -20.36 14.02 -10.20
C VAL A 190 -21.03 14.77 -9.06
N ASP A 191 -20.55 14.57 -7.85
CA ASP A 191 -20.99 15.29 -6.64
C ASP A 191 -19.80 15.95 -5.90
N GLY A 192 -20.04 16.51 -4.69
CA GLY A 192 -19.00 17.16 -3.90
C GLY A 192 -17.78 16.30 -3.59
N ARG A 193 -17.92 14.97 -3.63
CA ARG A 193 -16.81 14.02 -3.38
C ARG A 193 -15.76 14.03 -4.50
N SER A 194 -16.11 14.54 -5.69
CA SER A 194 -15.15 14.76 -6.76
C SER A 194 -14.19 15.91 -6.46
N ASP A 195 -14.69 17.01 -5.86
CA ASP A 195 -13.84 18.10 -5.39
C ASP A 195 -12.95 17.64 -4.23
N LEU A 196 -13.46 16.78 -3.33
CA LEU A 196 -12.65 16.21 -2.24
C LEU A 196 -11.52 15.32 -2.74
N PHE A 197 -11.72 14.60 -3.86
CA PHE A 197 -10.64 13.89 -4.54
C PHE A 197 -9.54 14.84 -5.01
N ALA A 198 -9.92 15.94 -5.63
CA ALA A 198 -8.98 16.97 -6.08
C ALA A 198 -8.22 17.61 -4.89
N VAL A 199 -8.91 17.88 -3.75
CA VAL A 199 -8.24 18.35 -2.52
C VAL A 199 -7.17 17.34 -2.06
N GLY A 200 -7.49 16.05 -2.09
CA GLY A 200 -6.53 14.99 -1.75
C GLY A 200 -5.31 14.98 -2.67
N ALA A 201 -5.50 15.13 -3.98
CA ALA A 201 -4.41 15.21 -4.97
C ALA A 201 -3.54 16.47 -4.77
N VAL A 202 -4.15 17.62 -4.49
CA VAL A 202 -3.46 18.88 -4.18
C VAL A 202 -2.68 18.75 -2.86
N LEU A 203 -3.27 18.15 -1.83
CA LEU A 203 -2.60 17.92 -0.54
C LEU A 203 -1.37 17.04 -0.71
N TYR A 204 -1.46 15.96 -1.51
CA TYR A 204 -0.31 15.13 -1.83
C TYR A 204 0.80 15.94 -2.47
N GLU A 205 0.48 16.76 -3.47
CA GLU A 205 1.48 17.57 -4.18
C GLU A 205 2.10 18.64 -3.29
N MET A 206 1.32 19.28 -2.41
CA MET A 206 1.87 20.22 -1.41
C MET A 206 2.90 19.56 -0.50
N LEU A 207 2.63 18.34 -0.04
CA LEU A 207 3.49 17.61 0.89
C LEU A 207 4.71 16.99 0.21
N SER A 208 4.55 16.46 -1.01
CA SER A 208 5.59 15.71 -1.71
C SER A 208 6.41 16.55 -2.69
N GLY A 209 5.88 17.70 -3.14
CA GLY A 209 6.41 18.46 -4.28
C GLY A 209 6.24 17.74 -5.63
N LYS A 210 5.43 16.66 -5.70
CA LYS A 210 5.18 15.85 -6.89
C LYS A 210 3.70 15.62 -7.08
N GLN A 211 3.27 15.53 -8.34
CA GLN A 211 1.89 15.17 -8.67
C GLN A 211 1.51 13.79 -8.15
N ALA A 212 0.28 13.66 -7.62
CA ALA A 212 -0.23 12.40 -7.09
C ALA A 212 -0.33 11.33 -8.20
N PHE A 213 -0.71 11.74 -9.40
CA PHE A 213 -0.92 10.88 -10.57
C PHE A 213 -0.07 11.38 -11.75
N PRO A 214 1.24 11.05 -11.78
CA PRO A 214 2.13 11.51 -12.84
C PRO A 214 1.91 10.73 -14.14
N GLY A 215 2.30 11.32 -15.28
CA GLY A 215 2.33 10.66 -16.58
C GLY A 215 2.90 11.59 -17.66
N GLN A 216 3.58 11.01 -18.64
CA GLN A 216 4.12 11.75 -19.80
C GLN A 216 3.07 11.97 -20.89
N THR A 217 2.02 11.13 -20.91
CA THR A 217 0.93 11.20 -21.86
C THR A 217 -0.41 11.25 -21.11
N VAL A 218 -1.43 11.82 -21.74
CA VAL A 218 -2.80 11.89 -21.19
C VAL A 218 -3.31 10.48 -20.83
N ALA A 219 -3.03 9.49 -21.66
CA ALA A 219 -3.43 8.11 -21.41
C ALA A 219 -2.77 7.52 -20.15
N GLN A 220 -1.49 7.82 -19.91
CA GLN A 220 -0.80 7.40 -18.68
C GLN A 220 -1.40 8.08 -17.44
N ILE A 221 -1.67 9.39 -17.52
CA ILE A 221 -2.31 10.13 -16.42
C ILE A 221 -3.69 9.54 -16.11
N PHE A 222 -4.50 9.25 -17.11
CA PHE A 222 -5.83 8.64 -16.95
C PHE A 222 -5.74 7.26 -16.31
N ASN A 223 -4.80 6.42 -16.77
CA ASN A 223 -4.56 5.12 -16.15
C ASN A 223 -4.15 5.27 -14.67
N ALA A 224 -3.25 6.20 -14.35
CA ALA A 224 -2.84 6.46 -12.97
C ALA A 224 -4.03 6.92 -12.10
N ILE A 225 -4.86 7.85 -12.58
CA ILE A 225 -6.05 8.31 -11.85
C ILE A 225 -7.05 7.17 -11.63
N LEU A 226 -7.28 6.31 -12.62
CA LEU A 226 -8.27 5.25 -12.55
C LEU A 226 -7.81 4.04 -11.74
N ARG A 227 -6.52 3.71 -11.77
CA ARG A 227 -6.01 2.40 -11.28
C ARG A 227 -4.86 2.46 -10.30
N GLU A 228 -4.06 3.54 -10.30
CA GLU A 228 -2.86 3.61 -9.50
C GLU A 228 -3.07 4.43 -8.23
N GLU A 229 -2.29 4.13 -7.20
CA GLU A 229 -2.22 4.95 -5.99
C GLU A 229 -0.89 5.69 -5.95
N PRO A 230 -0.87 6.95 -5.49
CA PRO A 230 0.39 7.68 -5.36
C PRO A 230 1.31 7.01 -4.33
N PRO A 231 2.64 7.15 -4.47
CA PRO A 231 3.60 6.67 -3.48
C PRO A 231 3.27 7.15 -2.07
N GLN A 232 3.58 6.33 -1.08
CA GLN A 232 3.37 6.69 0.32
C GLN A 232 4.33 7.81 0.75
N LEU A 233 3.85 8.67 1.66
CA LEU A 233 4.67 9.72 2.26
C LEU A 233 5.35 9.14 3.51
N GLY A 234 6.69 9.25 3.57
CA GLY A 234 7.47 8.83 4.73
C GLY A 234 7.57 9.93 5.79
N GLY A 235 7.75 9.55 7.04
CA GLY A 235 8.00 10.47 8.13
C GLY A 235 7.29 10.10 9.45
N SER A 236 7.04 11.11 10.30
CA SER A 236 6.50 10.94 11.64
C SER A 236 5.03 10.51 11.69
N GLU A 237 4.54 10.23 12.89
CA GLU A 237 3.12 9.96 13.17
C GLU A 237 2.19 11.08 12.65
N ALA A 238 2.64 12.32 12.67
CA ALA A 238 1.89 13.43 12.10
C ALA A 238 1.70 13.25 10.58
N ILE A 239 2.75 12.91 9.82
CA ILE A 239 2.68 12.65 8.38
C ILE A 239 1.78 11.43 8.11
N ALA A 240 1.90 10.36 8.89
CA ALA A 240 1.03 9.20 8.77
C ALA A 240 -0.45 9.53 8.99
N SER A 241 -0.76 10.50 9.87
CA SER A 241 -2.12 10.97 10.08
C SER A 241 -2.65 11.76 8.89
N PHE A 242 -1.84 12.62 8.28
CA PHE A 242 -2.16 13.30 7.02
C PHE A 242 -2.32 12.33 5.86
N GLU A 243 -1.46 11.33 5.77
CA GLU A 243 -1.53 10.27 4.76
C GLU A 243 -2.87 9.53 4.81
N ARG A 244 -3.40 9.22 5.99
CA ARG A 244 -4.73 8.60 6.14
C ARG A 244 -5.85 9.48 5.58
N VAL A 245 -5.84 10.78 5.91
CA VAL A 245 -6.82 11.73 5.37
C VAL A 245 -6.75 11.80 3.86
N LEU A 246 -5.54 11.96 3.33
CA LEU A 246 -5.25 12.02 1.90
C LEU A 246 -5.74 10.76 1.18
N ARG A 247 -5.36 9.56 1.68
CA ARG A 247 -5.73 8.27 1.08
C ARG A 247 -7.23 8.07 1.01
N ARG A 248 -7.96 8.43 2.06
CA ARG A 248 -9.41 8.39 2.04
C ARG A 248 -9.99 9.33 0.99
N ALA A 249 -9.46 10.54 0.87
CA ALA A 249 -9.92 11.53 -0.10
C ALA A 249 -9.73 11.07 -1.55
N ILE A 250 -8.54 10.49 -1.89
CA ILE A 250 -8.23 10.04 -3.26
C ILE A 250 -8.69 8.61 -3.58
N SER A 251 -9.51 7.99 -2.75
CA SER A 251 -10.09 6.68 -3.05
C SER A 251 -10.78 6.68 -4.42
N LYS A 252 -10.56 5.63 -5.22
CA LYS A 252 -11.12 5.52 -6.57
C LYS A 252 -12.64 5.46 -6.57
N ARG A 253 -13.24 4.87 -5.53
CA ARG A 253 -14.70 4.75 -5.34
C ARG A 253 -15.21 5.93 -4.50
N PRO A 254 -16.14 6.76 -4.99
CA PRO A 254 -16.68 7.90 -4.25
C PRO A 254 -17.28 7.52 -2.88
N GLU A 255 -17.87 6.32 -2.76
CA GLU A 255 -18.50 5.84 -1.52
C GLU A 255 -17.48 5.59 -0.39
N ARG A 256 -16.20 5.41 -0.74
CA ARG A 256 -15.10 5.23 0.23
C ARG A 256 -14.45 6.55 0.66
N ARG A 257 -14.78 7.65 0.00
CA ARG A 257 -14.27 8.99 0.32
C ARG A 257 -15.00 9.61 1.51
N TYR A 258 -14.66 10.82 1.82
CA TYR A 258 -15.40 11.63 2.78
C TYR A 258 -16.78 12.00 2.21
N PRO A 259 -17.86 11.95 3.04
CA PRO A 259 -19.19 12.30 2.57
C PRO A 259 -19.36 13.81 2.34
N SER A 260 -18.56 14.64 3.04
CA SER A 260 -18.59 16.10 2.88
C SER A 260 -17.26 16.75 3.23
N ALA A 261 -17.10 18.04 2.84
CA ALA A 261 -15.93 18.85 3.15
C ALA A 261 -15.74 19.04 4.66
N GLU A 262 -16.82 19.19 5.41
CA GLU A 262 -16.79 19.36 6.86
C GLU A 262 -16.21 18.12 7.56
N VAL A 263 -16.60 16.93 7.14
CA VAL A 263 -16.08 15.67 7.71
C VAL A 263 -14.58 15.52 7.41
N MET A 264 -14.15 15.82 6.18
CA MET A 264 -12.73 15.80 5.82
C MET A 264 -11.94 16.85 6.62
N ALA A 265 -12.49 18.06 6.80
CA ALA A 265 -11.86 19.13 7.59
C ALA A 265 -11.69 18.73 9.06
N THR A 266 -12.64 17.98 9.63
CA THR A 266 -12.56 17.49 11.02
C THR A 266 -11.39 16.52 11.20
N ASP A 267 -11.23 15.54 10.31
CA ASP A 267 -10.12 14.59 10.35
C ASP A 267 -8.77 15.29 10.11
N LEU A 268 -8.75 16.28 9.20
CA LEU A 268 -7.54 17.05 8.92
C LEU A 268 -7.11 17.94 10.10
N ARG A 269 -8.09 18.55 10.82
CA ARG A 269 -7.80 19.30 12.07
C ARG A 269 -7.25 18.39 13.15
N ALA A 270 -7.79 17.18 13.30
CA ALA A 270 -7.26 16.20 14.24
C ALA A 270 -5.81 15.80 13.89
N ALA A 271 -5.50 15.61 12.61
CA ALA A 271 -4.13 15.36 12.17
C ALA A 271 -3.18 16.53 12.43
N LEU A 272 -3.64 17.78 12.27
CA LEU A 272 -2.86 18.99 12.57
C LEU A 272 -2.51 19.11 14.06
N LEU A 273 -3.39 18.69 14.98
CA LEU A 273 -3.09 18.74 16.42
C LEU A 273 -1.87 17.88 16.79
N LEU A 274 -1.61 16.80 16.07
CA LEU A 274 -0.44 15.95 16.27
C LEU A 274 0.87 16.62 15.83
N THR A 275 0.81 17.64 14.97
CA THR A 275 2.00 18.40 14.55
C THR A 275 2.49 19.39 15.61
N GLY A 276 1.61 19.84 16.51
CA GLY A 276 1.92 20.83 17.53
C GLY A 276 2.80 20.32 18.68
N SER A 277 2.97 19.00 18.83
CA SER A 277 3.77 18.37 19.88
C SER A 277 5.26 18.27 19.55
N SER A 278 5.67 18.54 18.32
CA SER A 278 7.04 18.43 17.85
C SER A 278 7.47 19.74 17.20
N GLY A 279 8.18 20.57 17.91
CA GLY A 279 8.59 21.93 17.49
C GLY A 279 9.57 22.02 16.30
N HIS A 280 9.47 21.14 15.31
CA HIS A 280 10.30 21.13 14.11
C HIS A 280 9.43 21.28 12.86
N THR A 281 9.88 22.10 11.92
CA THR A 281 9.31 22.27 10.57
C THR A 281 9.44 20.95 9.78
N MET A 282 8.45 20.08 9.90
CA MET A 282 8.47 18.77 9.25
C MET A 282 7.96 18.86 7.80
N ARG A 283 8.79 18.38 6.87
CA ARG A 283 8.43 18.19 5.47
C ARG A 283 8.21 16.70 5.19
N ALA A 284 7.10 16.35 4.58
CA ALA A 284 6.87 15.02 4.06
C ALA A 284 7.70 14.82 2.77
N GLN A 285 8.25 13.63 2.58
CA GLN A 285 8.91 13.25 1.33
C GLN A 285 8.38 11.88 0.89
N PRO A 286 8.22 11.63 -0.44
CA PRO A 286 7.89 10.31 -0.92
C PRO A 286 8.95 9.31 -0.48
N LEU A 287 8.51 8.18 0.07
CA LEU A 287 9.39 7.09 0.43
C LEU A 287 10.15 6.60 -0.82
N ARG A 288 11.46 6.42 -0.68
CA ARG A 288 12.28 5.77 -1.71
C ARG A 288 12.17 4.26 -1.56
N ARG A 289 12.01 3.57 -2.69
CA ARG A 289 11.88 2.12 -2.74
C ARG A 289 13.16 1.52 -3.32
N LEU A 290 13.80 0.65 -2.55
CA LEU A 290 15.07 0.01 -2.88
C LEU A 290 14.88 -1.49 -3.10
N LEU A 291 15.53 -2.03 -4.12
CA LEU A 291 15.75 -3.45 -4.32
C LEU A 291 17.25 -3.74 -4.24
N VAL A 292 17.63 -4.71 -3.42
CA VAL A 292 19.00 -5.22 -3.38
C VAL A 292 19.02 -6.54 -4.14
N LEU A 293 19.74 -6.57 -5.26
CA LEU A 293 19.85 -7.77 -6.09
C LEU A 293 20.91 -8.72 -5.54
N PRO A 294 20.77 -10.05 -5.76
CA PRO A 294 21.85 -10.99 -5.51
C PRO A 294 23.15 -10.57 -6.21
N PHE A 295 24.28 -10.66 -5.50
CA PHE A 295 25.57 -10.29 -6.07
C PHE A 295 26.09 -11.39 -6.98
N ARG A 296 26.70 -11.01 -8.08
CA ARG A 296 27.25 -11.97 -9.06
C ARG A 296 28.66 -12.37 -8.69
N MET A 297 28.91 -13.68 -8.56
CA MET A 297 30.26 -14.21 -8.43
C MET A 297 31.01 -14.10 -9.76
N LEU A 298 32.18 -13.45 -9.77
CA LEU A 298 33.02 -13.35 -10.97
C LEU A 298 33.80 -14.66 -11.23
N ARG A 299 34.03 -15.44 -10.18
CA ARG A 299 34.58 -16.82 -10.28
C ARG A 299 33.82 -17.71 -9.30
N PRO A 300 33.42 -18.92 -9.69
CA PRO A 300 32.83 -19.89 -8.76
C PRO A 300 33.80 -20.20 -7.60
N ASP A 301 33.31 -20.14 -6.37
CA ASP A 301 34.07 -20.45 -5.16
C ASP A 301 33.07 -20.94 -4.09
N SER A 302 33.12 -22.25 -3.78
CA SER A 302 32.22 -22.90 -2.84
C SER A 302 32.25 -22.31 -1.42
N ASP A 303 33.39 -21.73 -1.01
CA ASP A 303 33.56 -21.18 0.33
C ASP A 303 32.89 -19.79 0.50
N THR A 304 32.67 -19.07 -0.61
CA THR A 304 32.12 -17.71 -0.62
C THR A 304 30.85 -17.56 -1.43
N GLU A 305 30.39 -18.59 -2.15
CA GLU A 305 29.17 -18.58 -2.98
C GLU A 305 27.92 -18.15 -2.16
N PHE A 306 27.88 -18.55 -0.87
CA PHE A 306 26.80 -18.17 0.01
C PHE A 306 26.64 -16.65 0.16
N LEU A 307 27.71 -15.88 0.04
CA LEU A 307 27.68 -14.41 0.12
C LEU A 307 26.91 -13.77 -1.03
N ALA A 308 26.81 -14.42 -2.18
CA ALA A 308 26.09 -13.89 -3.33
C ALA A 308 24.62 -13.60 -3.02
N PHE A 309 23.99 -14.39 -2.17
CA PHE A 309 22.62 -14.21 -1.70
C PHE A 309 22.55 -13.58 -0.29
N SER A 310 23.32 -14.12 0.66
CA SER A 310 23.14 -13.78 2.07
C SER A 310 23.62 -12.37 2.44
N LEU A 311 24.62 -11.81 1.73
CA LEU A 311 25.05 -10.42 1.97
C LEU A 311 24.00 -9.39 1.50
N PRO A 312 23.45 -9.48 0.27
CA PRO A 312 22.29 -8.68 -0.16
C PRO A 312 21.08 -8.80 0.77
N ASP A 313 20.77 -10.03 1.22
CA ASP A 313 19.67 -10.29 2.16
C ASP A 313 19.89 -9.57 3.50
N ALA A 314 21.09 -9.64 4.05
CA ALA A 314 21.45 -8.96 5.29
C ALA A 314 21.41 -7.43 5.17
N ILE A 315 21.85 -6.87 4.02
CA ILE A 315 21.73 -5.44 3.73
C ILE A 315 20.24 -5.04 3.65
N SER A 316 19.41 -5.82 2.96
CA SER A 316 17.96 -5.59 2.88
C SER A 316 17.31 -5.59 4.25
N ASN A 317 17.64 -6.56 5.09
CA ASN A 317 17.11 -6.69 6.45
C ASN A 317 17.52 -5.51 7.35
N SER A 318 18.79 -5.08 7.30
CA SER A 318 19.26 -3.91 8.05
C SER A 318 18.56 -2.62 7.63
N LEU A 319 18.31 -2.44 6.34
CA LEU A 319 17.63 -1.24 5.81
C LEU A 319 16.11 -1.28 6.04
N SER A 320 15.49 -2.45 6.18
CA SER A 320 14.05 -2.57 6.39
C SER A 320 13.58 -2.11 7.77
N SER A 321 14.51 -1.92 8.73
CA SER A 321 14.23 -1.31 10.03
C SER A 321 14.06 0.21 10.00
N LEU A 322 14.34 0.86 8.85
CA LEU A 322 14.28 2.31 8.69
C LEU A 322 12.91 2.76 8.19
N ASP A 323 12.32 3.75 8.85
CA ASP A 323 11.04 4.33 8.45
C ASP A 323 11.14 5.23 7.19
N SER A 324 12.36 5.59 6.78
CA SER A 324 12.65 6.52 5.69
C SER A 324 12.75 5.88 4.30
N ILE A 325 12.75 4.55 4.23
CA ILE A 325 12.93 3.78 2.98
C ILE A 325 12.06 2.52 2.99
N VAL A 326 11.52 2.16 1.84
CA VAL A 326 10.86 0.86 1.63
C VAL A 326 11.83 -0.08 0.94
N VAL A 327 12.21 -1.15 1.59
CA VAL A 327 13.11 -2.16 1.03
C VAL A 327 12.30 -3.35 0.53
N ARG A 328 12.47 -3.72 -0.74
CA ARG A 328 11.85 -4.92 -1.30
C ARG A 328 12.56 -6.17 -0.78
N SER A 329 11.81 -7.21 -0.51
CA SER A 329 12.37 -8.44 0.02
C SER A 329 13.38 -9.09 -0.94
N SER A 330 14.41 -9.74 -0.39
CA SER A 330 15.40 -10.52 -1.15
C SER A 330 14.75 -11.64 -1.97
N MET A 331 13.60 -12.15 -1.52
CA MET A 331 12.80 -13.14 -2.27
C MET A 331 12.18 -12.54 -3.53
N ALA A 332 11.81 -11.25 -3.53
CA ALA A 332 11.37 -10.56 -4.74
C ALA A 332 12.50 -10.46 -5.76
N ALA A 333 13.71 -10.12 -5.28
CA ALA A 333 14.92 -10.07 -6.10
C ALA A 333 15.28 -11.43 -6.73
N ALA A 334 15.19 -12.52 -5.97
CA ALA A 334 15.54 -13.87 -6.42
C ALA A 334 14.61 -14.41 -7.53
N ARG A 335 13.40 -13.88 -7.68
CA ARG A 335 12.44 -14.28 -8.73
C ARG A 335 12.65 -13.58 -10.06
N LEU A 336 13.35 -12.46 -10.05
CA LEU A 336 13.70 -11.76 -11.25
C LEU A 336 14.81 -12.57 -11.95
N LYS A 337 14.54 -13.05 -13.17
CA LYS A 337 15.55 -13.70 -14.02
C LYS A 337 16.50 -12.61 -14.53
N LEU A 338 17.51 -12.29 -13.72
CA LEU A 338 18.38 -11.11 -13.87
C LEU A 338 19.24 -11.12 -15.12
N ASP A 339 19.49 -12.30 -15.71
CA ASP A 339 20.34 -12.43 -16.91
C ASP A 339 19.67 -11.90 -18.20
N GLU A 340 18.36 -11.62 -18.15
CA GLU A 340 17.54 -11.22 -19.30
C GLU A 340 16.81 -9.87 -19.13
N LEU A 341 16.91 -9.20 -17.94
CA LEU A 341 16.09 -8.02 -17.63
C LEU A 341 16.89 -6.71 -17.70
N ASP A 342 16.35 -5.74 -18.44
CA ASP A 342 16.74 -4.34 -18.37
C ASP A 342 16.33 -3.70 -17.01
N LEU A 343 17.12 -2.75 -16.52
CA LEU A 343 16.84 -2.02 -15.27
C LEU A 343 15.47 -1.33 -15.27
N ALA A 344 15.01 -0.83 -16.41
CA ALA A 344 13.68 -0.26 -16.57
C ALA A 344 12.57 -1.30 -16.35
N GLU A 345 12.80 -2.53 -16.79
CA GLU A 345 11.89 -3.65 -16.59
C GLU A 345 11.89 -4.11 -15.12
N VAL A 346 13.05 -4.11 -14.45
CA VAL A 346 13.17 -4.35 -13.01
C VAL A 346 12.42 -3.27 -12.23
N SER A 347 12.58 -1.99 -12.60
CA SER A 347 11.85 -0.88 -11.97
C SER A 347 10.35 -1.06 -12.05
N SER A 348 9.84 -1.43 -13.23
CA SER A 348 8.40 -1.62 -13.46
C SER A 348 7.85 -2.84 -12.73
N LYS A 349 8.54 -3.99 -12.81
CA LYS A 349 8.08 -5.27 -12.23
C LYS A 349 8.20 -5.30 -10.71
N ALA A 350 9.28 -4.75 -10.16
CA ALA A 350 9.51 -4.69 -8.71
C ALA A 350 8.95 -3.42 -8.05
N ASP A 351 8.50 -2.43 -8.85
CA ASP A 351 8.01 -1.14 -8.36
C ASP A 351 9.03 -0.47 -7.43
N VAL A 352 10.23 -0.19 -7.94
CA VAL A 352 11.35 0.38 -7.19
C VAL A 352 11.92 1.62 -7.85
N ASP A 353 12.48 2.51 -7.02
CA ASP A 353 13.12 3.75 -7.46
C ASP A 353 14.64 3.58 -7.60
N MET A 354 15.21 2.63 -6.83
CA MET A 354 16.66 2.38 -6.78
C MET A 354 16.94 0.89 -6.75
N VAL A 355 18.06 0.50 -7.36
CA VAL A 355 18.56 -0.88 -7.37
C VAL A 355 20.02 -0.90 -6.96
N LEU A 356 20.34 -1.70 -5.93
CA LEU A 356 21.71 -2.03 -5.56
C LEU A 356 22.13 -3.31 -6.29
N THR A 357 23.21 -3.23 -7.07
CA THR A 357 23.84 -4.38 -7.74
C THR A 357 25.26 -4.55 -7.23
N GLY A 358 25.82 -5.76 -7.34
CA GLY A 358 27.18 -6.01 -6.93
C GLY A 358 27.83 -7.24 -7.58
N THR A 359 29.14 -7.27 -7.53
CA THR A 359 29.96 -8.42 -7.93
C THR A 359 30.96 -8.77 -6.85
N LEU A 360 31.21 -10.07 -6.69
CA LEU A 360 32.12 -10.65 -5.71
C LEU A 360 33.27 -11.38 -6.40
N LEU A 361 34.49 -11.17 -5.91
CA LEU A 361 35.69 -11.87 -6.34
C LEU A 361 36.57 -12.17 -5.15
N ARG A 362 36.81 -13.47 -4.85
CA ARG A 362 37.76 -13.89 -3.83
C ARG A 362 39.18 -14.00 -4.41
N ALA A 363 40.16 -13.52 -3.69
CA ALA A 363 41.58 -13.66 -3.97
C ALA A 363 42.34 -13.99 -2.67
N GLY A 364 42.55 -15.28 -2.42
CA GLY A 364 43.10 -15.77 -1.16
C GLY A 364 42.15 -15.52 0.03
N ASP A 365 42.61 -14.80 1.04
CA ASP A 365 41.80 -14.40 2.21
C ASP A 365 41.04 -13.07 1.99
N GLN A 366 41.22 -12.44 0.86
CA GLN A 366 40.60 -11.16 0.53
C GLN A 366 39.38 -11.35 -0.36
N LEU A 367 38.30 -10.65 -0.03
CA LEU A 367 37.09 -10.52 -0.82
C LEU A 367 37.02 -9.13 -1.44
N ARG A 368 37.02 -9.05 -2.73
CA ARG A 368 36.78 -7.79 -3.47
C ARG A 368 35.32 -7.72 -3.85
N VAL A 369 34.67 -6.64 -3.48
CA VAL A 369 33.25 -6.38 -3.74
C VAL A 369 33.11 -5.07 -4.48
N ALA A 370 32.57 -5.11 -5.68
CA ALA A 370 32.23 -3.92 -6.45
C ALA A 370 30.70 -3.76 -6.48
N ASN A 371 30.21 -2.60 -6.00
CA ASN A 371 28.79 -2.32 -5.87
C ASN A 371 28.42 -1.03 -6.58
N GLN A 372 27.19 -0.98 -7.07
CA GLN A 372 26.60 0.20 -7.70
C GLN A 372 25.15 0.37 -7.21
N LEU A 373 24.81 1.59 -6.78
CA LEU A 373 23.42 2.01 -6.58
C LEU A 373 23.00 2.80 -7.81
N VAL A 374 21.90 2.39 -8.42
CA VAL A 374 21.42 2.91 -9.70
C VAL A 374 20.00 3.45 -9.50
N ASP A 375 19.67 4.61 -10.09
CA ASP A 375 18.27 5.04 -10.24
C ASP A 375 17.62 4.10 -11.28
N ALA A 376 16.56 3.41 -10.84
CA ALA A 376 15.94 2.35 -11.64
C ALA A 376 15.09 2.88 -12.81
N ARG A 377 14.80 4.22 -12.84
CA ARG A 377 13.94 4.83 -13.86
C ARG A 377 14.70 5.22 -15.13
N ASP A 378 15.96 5.66 -14.99
CA ASP A 378 16.78 6.15 -16.10
C ASP A 378 18.13 5.42 -16.22
N GLY A 379 18.43 4.48 -15.31
CA GLY A 379 19.66 3.72 -15.30
C GLY A 379 20.91 4.51 -14.86
N SER A 380 20.75 5.74 -14.38
CA SER A 380 21.89 6.56 -13.93
C SER A 380 22.50 6.01 -12.65
N VAL A 381 23.83 5.99 -12.61
CA VAL A 381 24.58 5.52 -11.42
C VAL A 381 24.58 6.63 -10.37
N ILE A 382 23.89 6.40 -9.24
CA ILE A 382 23.88 7.33 -8.09
C ILE A 382 25.27 7.33 -7.43
N TRP A 383 25.81 6.13 -7.20
CA TRP A 383 27.21 5.94 -6.79
C TRP A 383 27.72 4.55 -7.13
N SER A 384 29.04 4.40 -7.20
CA SER A 384 29.71 3.11 -7.30
C SER A 384 30.90 3.06 -6.34
N GLN A 385 31.17 1.86 -5.80
CA GLN A 385 32.25 1.64 -4.85
C GLN A 385 32.85 0.25 -5.09
N THR A 386 34.17 0.17 -4.98
CA THR A 386 34.89 -1.10 -4.87
C THR A 386 35.58 -1.17 -3.52
N SER A 387 35.26 -2.18 -2.73
CA SER A 387 35.86 -2.45 -1.42
C SER A 387 36.64 -3.76 -1.47
N GLN A 388 37.72 -3.83 -0.70
CA GLN A 388 38.46 -5.06 -0.48
C GLN A 388 38.56 -5.28 1.01
N VAL A 389 38.07 -6.42 1.49
CA VAL A 389 37.98 -6.77 2.91
C VAL A 389 38.48 -8.19 3.13
N SER A 390 38.94 -8.50 4.35
CA SER A 390 39.20 -9.87 4.74
C SER A 390 37.88 -10.63 5.00
N MET A 391 37.91 -11.94 4.91
CA MET A 391 36.73 -12.75 5.23
C MET A 391 36.24 -12.57 6.67
N GLY A 392 37.12 -12.18 7.61
CA GLY A 392 36.74 -11.83 8.98
C GLY A 392 36.03 -10.50 9.12
N ASP A 393 36.09 -9.61 8.12
CA ASP A 393 35.57 -8.25 8.15
C ASP A 393 34.30 -8.05 7.31
N ILE A 394 33.59 -9.14 6.93
CA ILE A 394 32.38 -9.08 6.09
C ILE A 394 31.30 -8.18 6.69
N PHE A 395 31.19 -8.15 8.02
CA PHE A 395 30.24 -7.27 8.69
C PHE A 395 30.57 -5.79 8.47
N GLN A 396 31.86 -5.40 8.55
CA GLN A 396 32.27 -4.02 8.27
C GLN A 396 31.93 -3.60 6.85
N LEU A 397 32.03 -4.53 5.89
CA LEU A 397 31.59 -4.30 4.52
C LEU A 397 30.08 -4.05 4.45
N GLN A 398 29.27 -4.89 5.11
CA GLN A 398 27.80 -4.71 5.14
C GLN A 398 27.43 -3.37 5.77
N ASP A 399 27.97 -3.04 6.93
CA ASP A 399 27.71 -1.78 7.66
C ASP A 399 28.12 -0.58 6.80
N GLY A 400 29.30 -0.65 6.16
CA GLY A 400 29.77 0.37 5.25
C GLY A 400 28.85 0.59 4.04
N LEU A 401 28.34 -0.48 3.43
CA LEU A 401 27.39 -0.42 2.32
C LEU A 401 26.03 0.13 2.76
N THR A 402 25.50 -0.37 3.88
CA THR A 402 24.25 0.10 4.47
C THR A 402 24.30 1.61 4.75
N ARG A 403 25.39 2.07 5.42
CA ARG A 403 25.61 3.48 5.70
C ARG A 403 25.70 4.32 4.43
N ARG A 404 26.40 3.84 3.40
CA ARG A 404 26.55 4.53 2.12
C ARG A 404 25.23 4.68 1.37
N ILE A 405 24.38 3.65 1.40
CA ILE A 405 23.03 3.71 0.85
C ILE A 405 22.25 4.82 1.55
N VAL A 406 22.26 4.81 2.87
CA VAL A 406 21.57 5.81 3.70
C VAL A 406 22.06 7.23 3.42
N GLU A 407 23.37 7.46 3.36
CA GLU A 407 23.96 8.76 3.03
C GLU A 407 23.58 9.26 1.62
N SER A 408 23.27 8.35 0.71
CA SER A 408 22.83 8.68 -0.66
C SER A 408 21.34 9.05 -0.74
N LEU A 409 20.59 8.79 0.32
CA LEU A 409 19.18 9.17 0.38
C LEU A 409 19.06 10.68 0.68
N PRO A 410 18.13 11.40 0.04
CA PRO A 410 17.88 12.81 0.32
C PRO A 410 17.15 13.04 1.65
N VAL A 411 17.21 12.09 2.58
CA VAL A 411 16.49 12.08 3.86
C VAL A 411 17.49 12.09 5.01
N ARG A 412 17.23 12.92 6.03
CA ARG A 412 17.98 12.83 7.28
C ARG A 412 17.41 11.71 8.12
N LEU A 413 18.28 10.80 8.57
CA LEU A 413 17.91 9.78 9.53
C LEU A 413 17.39 10.42 10.82
N SER A 414 16.38 9.83 11.39
CA SER A 414 15.95 10.12 12.76
C SER A 414 16.96 9.51 13.76
N ALA A 415 16.96 10.00 14.99
CA ALA A 415 17.74 9.36 16.06
C ALA A 415 17.32 7.89 16.29
N HIS A 416 16.07 7.57 15.99
CA HIS A 416 15.55 6.19 16.00
C HIS A 416 16.19 5.33 14.92
N ASP A 417 16.25 5.82 13.66
CA ASP A 417 16.89 5.11 12.55
C ASP A 417 18.38 4.83 12.81
N GLU A 418 19.10 5.82 13.35
CA GLU A 418 20.52 5.64 13.73
C GLU A 418 20.71 4.57 14.81
N SER A 419 19.79 4.53 15.78
CA SER A 419 19.81 3.51 16.84
C SER A 419 19.47 2.12 16.29
N ALA A 420 18.50 2.02 15.38
CA ALA A 420 18.07 0.77 14.76
C ALA A 420 19.23 0.12 13.98
N LEU A 421 19.97 0.89 13.17
CA LEU A 421 21.12 0.40 12.40
C LEU A 421 22.25 -0.19 13.27
N ARG A 422 22.40 0.28 14.52
CA ARG A 422 23.46 -0.22 15.44
C ARG A 422 23.03 -1.41 16.26
N ARG A 423 21.74 -1.64 16.45
CA ARG A 423 21.18 -2.60 17.42
C ARG A 423 21.38 -4.05 17.01
N ASP A 424 21.36 -4.33 15.70
CA ASP A 424 21.51 -5.68 15.14
C ASP A 424 22.94 -5.98 14.64
N ALA A 425 23.92 -5.24 15.14
CA ALA A 425 25.32 -5.47 14.80
C ALA A 425 25.85 -6.72 15.54
N PRO A 426 26.39 -7.73 14.84
CA PRO A 426 27.00 -8.88 15.49
C PRO A 426 28.29 -8.48 16.21
N HIS A 427 28.50 -9.03 17.40
CA HIS A 427 29.69 -8.76 18.20
C HIS A 427 30.87 -9.69 17.87
N HIS A 428 30.62 -10.82 17.17
CA HIS A 428 31.63 -11.81 16.85
C HIS A 428 31.67 -12.12 15.34
N PRO A 429 32.80 -11.90 14.63
CA PRO A 429 32.90 -12.09 13.18
C PRO A 429 32.53 -13.50 12.71
N LYS A 430 32.97 -14.54 13.45
CA LYS A 430 32.65 -15.93 13.10
C LYS A 430 31.16 -16.25 13.29
N ALA A 431 30.51 -15.67 14.30
CA ALA A 431 29.06 -15.80 14.47
C ALA A 431 28.31 -15.23 13.27
N TYR A 432 28.76 -14.10 12.75
CA TYR A 432 28.16 -13.49 11.58
C TYR A 432 28.32 -14.35 10.31
N GLU A 433 29.48 -14.93 10.09
CA GLU A 433 29.70 -15.89 8.98
C GLU A 433 28.72 -17.09 9.07
N LEU A 434 28.57 -17.68 10.26
CA LEU A 434 27.65 -18.79 10.50
C LEU A 434 26.19 -18.39 10.23
N TYR A 435 25.80 -17.19 10.67
CA TYR A 435 24.48 -16.63 10.39
C TYR A 435 24.21 -16.50 8.89
N LEU A 436 25.14 -15.94 8.11
CA LEU A 436 25.00 -15.79 6.67
C LEU A 436 24.91 -17.15 5.94
N ARG A 437 25.71 -18.15 6.36
CA ARG A 437 25.63 -19.52 5.83
C ARG A 437 24.29 -20.17 6.15
N ALA A 438 23.80 -19.99 7.38
CA ALA A 438 22.50 -20.49 7.80
C ALA A 438 21.36 -19.87 6.98
N ASN A 439 21.40 -18.56 6.70
CA ASN A 439 20.42 -17.86 5.85
C ASN A 439 20.32 -18.51 4.48
N GLN A 440 21.44 -18.77 3.81
CA GLN A 440 21.45 -19.42 2.50
C GLN A 440 20.86 -20.85 2.57
N LEU A 441 21.35 -21.68 3.50
CA LEU A 441 20.89 -23.07 3.62
C LEU A 441 19.40 -23.16 3.99
N SER A 442 18.88 -22.18 4.72
CA SER A 442 17.47 -22.13 5.13
C SER A 442 16.47 -22.03 3.96
N GLN A 443 16.95 -21.69 2.77
CA GLN A 443 16.13 -21.59 1.57
C GLN A 443 15.75 -22.95 0.97
N GLN A 444 16.46 -24.02 1.33
CA GLN A 444 16.25 -25.36 0.77
C GLN A 444 15.79 -26.34 1.85
N ALA A 445 14.67 -27.02 1.59
CA ALA A 445 14.08 -27.95 2.54
C ALA A 445 15.04 -29.06 3.03
N ALA A 446 15.89 -29.55 2.14
CA ALA A 446 16.89 -30.59 2.47
C ALA A 446 17.92 -30.13 3.52
N HIS A 447 18.09 -28.82 3.72
CA HIS A 447 19.13 -28.26 4.58
C HIS A 447 18.61 -27.57 5.84
N TRP A 448 17.30 -27.59 6.13
CA TRP A 448 16.72 -26.88 7.28
C TRP A 448 17.34 -27.27 8.63
N ALA A 449 17.60 -28.57 8.85
CA ALA A 449 18.23 -29.03 10.08
C ALA A 449 19.67 -28.49 10.24
N MET A 450 20.45 -28.53 9.16
CA MET A 450 21.82 -28.00 9.13
C MET A 450 21.82 -26.46 9.34
N ALA A 451 20.91 -25.74 8.71
CA ALA A 451 20.76 -24.29 8.89
C ALA A 451 20.42 -23.94 10.35
N ARG A 452 19.51 -24.70 11.00
CA ARG A 452 19.20 -24.54 12.42
C ARG A 452 20.46 -24.72 13.29
N ASP A 453 21.26 -25.74 13.02
CA ASP A 453 22.44 -26.03 13.81
C ASP A 453 23.52 -24.96 13.68
N LEU A 454 23.68 -24.36 12.46
CA LEU A 454 24.56 -23.21 12.25
C LEU A 454 24.08 -21.95 13.00
N TYR A 455 22.76 -21.68 13.04
CA TYR A 455 22.24 -20.59 13.87
C TYR A 455 22.49 -20.82 15.35
N LEU A 456 22.32 -22.06 15.84
CA LEU A 456 22.61 -22.39 17.24
C LEU A 456 24.12 -22.24 17.56
N GLU A 457 25.01 -22.63 16.65
CA GLU A 457 26.44 -22.40 16.79
C GLU A 457 26.76 -20.89 16.78
N CYS A 458 26.13 -20.12 15.91
CA CYS A 458 26.21 -18.65 15.89
C CYS A 458 25.85 -18.07 17.27
N LEU A 459 24.72 -18.49 17.85
CA LEU A 459 24.24 -18.03 19.15
C LEU A 459 25.10 -18.50 20.34
N THR A 460 25.90 -19.54 20.17
CA THR A 460 26.92 -19.94 21.16
C THR A 460 28.06 -18.91 21.22
N LEU A 461 28.40 -18.31 20.08
CA LEU A 461 29.45 -17.31 19.98
C LEU A 461 28.92 -15.88 20.27
N ASP A 462 27.66 -15.59 19.91
CA ASP A 462 27.03 -14.29 20.09
C ASP A 462 25.56 -14.44 20.55
N PRO A 463 25.32 -14.63 21.86
CA PRO A 463 23.99 -14.87 22.42
C PRO A 463 23.02 -13.69 22.31
N GLU A 464 23.52 -12.48 22.10
CA GLU A 464 22.74 -11.24 21.98
C GLU A 464 22.42 -10.87 20.52
N PHE A 465 22.68 -11.76 19.57
CA PHE A 465 22.40 -11.50 18.15
C PHE A 465 20.94 -11.87 17.79
N ALA A 466 20.02 -10.90 17.94
CA ALA A 466 18.58 -11.07 17.75
C ALA A 466 18.17 -11.68 16.40
N PRO A 467 18.77 -11.32 15.23
CA PRO A 467 18.42 -11.93 13.95
C PRO A 467 18.64 -13.44 13.90
N ALA A 468 19.66 -13.96 14.57
CA ALA A 468 19.93 -15.40 14.62
C ALA A 468 18.87 -16.14 15.46
N TRP A 469 18.40 -15.56 16.57
CA TRP A 469 17.28 -16.09 17.34
C TRP A 469 15.99 -16.17 16.51
N ALA A 470 15.68 -15.14 15.73
CA ALA A 470 14.53 -15.17 14.82
C ALA A 470 14.67 -16.27 13.75
N GLY A 471 15.89 -16.46 13.20
CA GLY A 471 16.21 -17.54 12.27
C GLY A 471 16.00 -18.94 12.87
N VAL A 472 16.45 -19.16 14.11
CA VAL A 472 16.21 -20.40 14.87
C VAL A 472 14.71 -20.64 15.06
N GLY A 473 13.98 -19.62 15.49
CA GLY A 473 12.53 -19.71 15.72
C GLY A 473 11.79 -20.13 14.45
N ARG A 474 12.12 -19.50 13.31
CA ARG A 474 11.58 -19.87 12.00
C ARG A 474 11.83 -21.33 11.66
N LEU A 475 13.07 -21.81 11.84
CA LEU A 475 13.42 -23.20 11.48
C LEU A 475 12.80 -24.22 12.42
N TYR A 476 12.68 -23.95 13.71
CA TYR A 476 11.94 -24.83 14.62
C TYR A 476 10.47 -24.97 14.20
N ARG A 477 9.79 -23.87 13.81
CA ARG A 477 8.42 -23.95 13.30
C ARG A 477 8.33 -24.78 12.02
N ILE A 478 9.22 -24.53 11.04
CA ILE A 478 9.22 -25.25 9.77
C ILE A 478 9.47 -26.75 9.98
N LEU A 479 10.42 -27.11 10.82
CA LEU A 479 10.71 -28.51 11.18
C LEU A 479 9.52 -29.15 11.90
N ALA A 480 8.82 -28.42 12.78
CA ALA A 480 7.60 -28.89 13.43
C ALA A 480 6.48 -29.21 12.43
N LEU A 481 6.35 -28.39 11.38
CA LEU A 481 5.30 -28.55 10.37
C LEU A 481 5.56 -29.71 9.39
N TYR A 482 6.81 -29.89 8.99
CA TYR A 482 7.12 -30.71 7.81
C TYR A 482 8.07 -31.90 8.08
N ALA A 483 8.74 -31.96 9.22
CA ALA A 483 9.83 -32.94 9.46
C ALA A 483 9.78 -33.62 10.83
N SER A 484 8.72 -33.46 11.62
CA SER A 484 8.65 -34.02 12.97
C SER A 484 7.35 -34.75 13.23
N ASP A 485 7.48 -35.94 13.81
CA ASP A 485 6.36 -36.71 14.37
C ASP A 485 5.91 -36.17 15.75
N GLN A 486 6.73 -35.33 16.39
CA GLN A 486 6.47 -34.70 17.68
C GLN A 486 6.66 -33.17 17.55
N PRO A 487 5.68 -32.44 17.01
CA PRO A 487 5.82 -31.00 16.74
C PRO A 487 5.80 -30.10 17.97
N ASP A 488 5.14 -30.51 19.06
CA ASP A 488 4.93 -29.68 20.25
C ASP A 488 6.21 -29.18 20.92
N PRO A 489 7.25 -29.99 21.13
CA PRO A 489 8.52 -29.50 21.65
C PRO A 489 9.22 -28.50 20.75
N LEU A 490 9.03 -28.60 19.42
CA LEU A 490 9.63 -27.70 18.45
C LEU A 490 8.89 -26.36 18.40
N TYR A 491 7.56 -26.36 18.57
CA TYR A 491 6.78 -25.13 18.71
C TYR A 491 7.17 -24.35 19.97
N ALA A 492 7.34 -25.03 21.11
CA ALA A 492 7.80 -24.40 22.33
C ALA A 492 9.19 -23.76 22.18
N LYS A 493 10.12 -24.43 21.47
CA LYS A 493 11.44 -23.86 21.12
C LYS A 493 11.35 -22.71 20.16
N ALA A 494 10.42 -22.75 19.21
CA ALA A 494 10.20 -21.65 18.28
C ALA A 494 9.69 -20.39 19.01
N GLU A 495 8.71 -20.56 19.90
CA GLU A 495 8.19 -19.49 20.75
C GLU A 495 9.28 -18.86 21.62
N GLU A 496 10.07 -19.69 22.32
CA GLU A 496 11.19 -19.24 23.16
C GLU A 496 12.21 -18.44 22.36
N ALA A 497 12.57 -18.92 21.15
CA ALA A 497 13.52 -18.23 20.28
C ALA A 497 13.01 -16.86 19.82
N PHE A 498 11.74 -16.76 19.43
CA PHE A 498 11.16 -15.46 19.05
C PHE A 498 11.01 -14.51 20.23
N ARG A 499 10.62 -15.04 21.40
CA ARG A 499 10.57 -14.24 22.63
C ARG A 499 11.95 -13.66 22.96
N ARG A 500 13.00 -14.49 22.87
CA ARG A 500 14.38 -14.05 23.10
C ARG A 500 14.84 -13.02 22.06
N ALA A 501 14.51 -13.20 20.77
CA ALA A 501 14.80 -12.22 19.73
C ALA A 501 14.18 -10.86 20.03
N LEU A 502 12.90 -10.83 20.46
CA LEU A 502 12.17 -9.60 20.77
C LEU A 502 12.54 -8.99 22.13
N GLU A 503 13.07 -9.76 23.08
CA GLU A 503 13.68 -9.23 24.31
C GLU A 503 14.96 -8.45 24.00
N ILE A 504 15.80 -8.97 23.09
CA ILE A 504 17.06 -8.34 22.67
C ILE A 504 16.77 -7.12 21.78
N ASN A 505 15.96 -7.31 20.74
CA ASN A 505 15.53 -6.22 19.84
C ASN A 505 14.00 -6.20 19.70
N PRO A 506 13.29 -5.36 20.50
CA PRO A 506 11.84 -5.22 20.40
C PRO A 506 11.36 -4.68 19.04
N ASP A 507 12.26 -4.09 18.24
CA ASP A 507 11.94 -3.47 16.96
C ASP A 507 12.33 -4.32 15.74
N LEU A 508 12.70 -5.59 15.91
CA LEU A 508 13.11 -6.49 14.81
C LEU A 508 11.91 -6.86 13.92
N PRO A 509 11.74 -6.29 12.69
CA PRO A 509 10.54 -6.48 11.86
C PRO A 509 10.32 -7.96 11.51
N MET A 510 11.39 -8.65 11.09
CA MET A 510 11.35 -10.07 10.73
C MET A 510 10.85 -10.96 11.88
N ALA A 511 11.25 -10.67 13.14
CA ALA A 511 10.79 -11.45 14.29
C ALA A 511 9.29 -11.28 14.51
N HIS A 512 8.76 -10.06 14.39
CA HIS A 512 7.32 -9.81 14.54
C HIS A 512 6.47 -10.56 13.52
N HIS A 513 6.88 -10.53 12.26
CA HIS A 513 6.16 -11.24 11.18
C HIS A 513 6.21 -12.76 11.38
N LEU A 514 7.42 -13.31 11.55
CA LEU A 514 7.61 -14.75 11.68
C LEU A 514 6.99 -15.33 12.96
N TYR A 515 7.02 -14.59 14.06
CA TYR A 515 6.39 -14.99 15.33
C TYR A 515 4.87 -15.08 15.20
N THR A 516 4.24 -14.19 14.43
CA THR A 516 2.81 -14.27 14.16
C THR A 516 2.38 -15.63 13.60
N ASN A 517 3.21 -16.24 12.75
CA ASN A 517 2.92 -17.57 12.23
C ASN A 517 2.90 -18.64 13.34
N VAL A 518 3.78 -18.55 14.34
CA VAL A 518 3.79 -19.47 15.50
C VAL A 518 2.56 -19.21 16.37
N GLU A 519 2.25 -17.94 16.64
CA GLU A 519 1.09 -17.57 17.47
C GLU A 519 -0.24 -18.08 16.86
N VAL A 520 -0.43 -17.94 15.54
CA VAL A 520 -1.65 -18.46 14.90
C VAL A 520 -1.71 -19.98 14.88
N ASP A 521 -0.59 -20.67 14.68
CA ASP A 521 -0.52 -22.14 14.75
C ASP A 521 -0.83 -22.63 16.17
N MET A 522 -0.55 -21.83 17.20
CA MET A 522 -0.82 -22.12 18.61
C MET A 522 -2.20 -21.64 19.07
N GLY A 523 -3.02 -21.06 18.20
CA GLY A 523 -4.35 -20.56 18.53
C GLY A 523 -4.38 -19.17 19.17
N LEU A 524 -3.30 -18.41 19.09
CA LEU A 524 -3.12 -17.09 19.71
C LEU A 524 -3.35 -15.93 18.71
N ALA A 525 -4.13 -16.16 17.67
CA ALA A 525 -4.37 -15.21 16.58
C ALA A 525 -4.85 -13.82 17.07
N GLN A 526 -5.72 -13.76 18.08
CA GLN A 526 -6.22 -12.52 18.66
C GLN A 526 -5.09 -11.73 19.36
N GLN A 527 -4.20 -12.39 20.06
CA GLN A 527 -3.05 -11.77 20.74
C GLN A 527 -2.05 -11.25 19.70
N ALA A 528 -1.74 -12.05 18.67
CA ALA A 528 -0.92 -11.64 17.55
C ALA A 528 -1.48 -10.38 16.85
N MET A 529 -2.79 -10.34 16.59
CA MET A 529 -3.47 -9.19 16.01
C MET A 529 -3.31 -7.92 16.85
N ALA A 530 -3.57 -8.01 18.16
CA ALA A 530 -3.44 -6.87 19.06
C ALA A 530 -2.00 -6.34 19.12
N ARG A 531 -1.01 -7.24 19.25
CA ARG A 531 0.42 -6.90 19.24
C ARG A 531 0.84 -6.20 17.94
N LEU A 532 0.42 -6.73 16.79
CA LEU A 532 0.76 -6.15 15.49
C LEU A 532 0.07 -4.80 15.26
N LEU A 533 -1.18 -4.60 15.70
CA LEU A 533 -1.88 -3.33 15.61
C LEU A 533 -1.19 -2.25 16.44
N GLN A 534 -0.78 -2.57 17.66
CA GLN A 534 -0.05 -1.64 18.53
C GLN A 534 1.26 -1.21 17.86
N ARG A 535 1.99 -2.16 17.26
CA ARG A 535 3.25 -1.87 16.57
C ARG A 535 3.03 -1.09 15.27
N ALA A 536 2.03 -1.45 14.45
CA ALA A 536 1.74 -0.78 13.19
C ALA A 536 1.37 0.71 13.38
N ALA A 537 0.89 1.10 14.56
CA ALA A 537 0.65 2.50 14.90
C ALA A 537 1.94 3.33 14.95
N SER A 538 3.07 2.73 15.38
CA SER A 538 4.39 3.38 15.45
C SER A 538 5.27 3.12 14.22
N HIS A 539 5.03 2.04 13.46
CA HIS A 539 5.80 1.65 12.27
C HIS A 539 4.87 1.48 11.04
N PRO A 540 4.26 2.58 10.54
CA PRO A 540 3.23 2.51 9.50
C PRO A 540 3.79 2.15 8.11
N THR A 541 5.12 2.12 7.95
CA THR A 541 5.83 1.83 6.69
C THR A 541 6.33 0.40 6.58
N ASP A 542 6.14 -0.42 7.61
CA ASP A 542 6.58 -1.83 7.62
C ASP A 542 5.52 -2.74 6.95
N ALA A 543 5.76 -3.13 5.69
CA ALA A 543 4.86 -4.00 4.92
C ALA A 543 4.66 -5.37 5.57
N GLU A 544 5.67 -5.90 6.25
CA GLU A 544 5.64 -7.23 6.88
C GLU A 544 4.72 -7.26 8.12
N LEU A 545 4.61 -6.17 8.86
CA LEU A 545 3.63 -6.05 9.95
C LEU A 545 2.19 -6.16 9.43
N PHE A 546 1.90 -5.45 8.34
CA PHE A 546 0.58 -5.52 7.71
C PHE A 546 0.32 -6.88 7.07
N ALA A 547 1.34 -7.56 6.54
CA ALA A 547 1.22 -8.96 6.09
C ALA A 547 0.87 -9.90 7.24
N GLY A 548 1.46 -9.73 8.41
CA GLY A 548 1.08 -10.45 9.64
C GLY A 548 -0.37 -10.18 10.06
N LEU A 549 -0.84 -8.92 9.93
CA LEU A 549 -2.23 -8.55 10.20
C LEU A 549 -3.22 -9.22 9.24
N VAL A 550 -2.86 -9.40 7.97
CA VAL A 550 -3.69 -10.17 7.01
C VAL A 550 -4.03 -11.54 7.58
N GLN A 551 -3.04 -12.25 8.08
CA GLN A 551 -3.20 -13.59 8.63
C GLN A 551 -3.97 -13.58 9.95
N SER A 552 -3.54 -12.80 10.93
CA SER A 552 -4.14 -12.78 12.26
C SER A 552 -5.60 -12.31 12.25
N CYS A 553 -5.95 -11.25 11.47
CA CYS A 553 -7.33 -10.80 11.30
C CYS A 553 -8.20 -11.89 10.63
N ARG A 554 -7.66 -12.58 9.61
CA ARG A 554 -8.38 -13.66 8.93
C ARG A 554 -8.68 -14.83 9.88
N TYR A 555 -7.73 -15.26 10.70
CA TYR A 555 -7.97 -16.31 11.71
C TYR A 555 -9.05 -15.90 12.73
N CYS A 556 -9.12 -14.62 13.04
CA CYS A 556 -10.15 -14.04 13.90
C CYS A 556 -11.52 -13.84 13.21
N GLY A 557 -11.68 -14.19 11.93
CA GLY A 557 -12.92 -13.97 11.17
C GLY A 557 -13.13 -12.52 10.69
N LEU A 558 -12.18 -11.60 10.94
CA LEU A 558 -12.27 -10.19 10.59
C LEU A 558 -11.82 -9.96 9.14
N LEU A 559 -12.65 -10.42 8.18
CA LEU A 559 -12.27 -10.50 6.76
C LEU A 559 -11.99 -9.14 6.13
N ASP A 560 -12.82 -8.12 6.44
CA ASP A 560 -12.62 -6.76 5.91
C ASP A 560 -11.35 -6.12 6.47
N ALA A 561 -11.04 -6.35 7.75
CA ALA A 561 -9.78 -5.92 8.36
C ALA A 561 -8.57 -6.63 7.72
N SER A 562 -8.69 -7.95 7.46
CA SER A 562 -7.65 -8.71 6.75
C SER A 562 -7.38 -8.14 5.35
N ILE A 563 -8.43 -7.79 4.61
CA ILE A 563 -8.30 -7.22 3.25
C ILE A 563 -7.72 -5.80 3.31
N ALA A 564 -8.17 -4.97 4.26
CA ALA A 564 -7.61 -3.63 4.45
C ALA A 564 -6.11 -3.68 4.82
N ALA A 565 -5.72 -4.63 5.67
CA ALA A 565 -4.32 -4.88 5.99
C ALA A 565 -3.51 -5.29 4.74
N TYR A 566 -4.07 -6.15 3.87
CA TYR A 566 -3.45 -6.48 2.59
C TYR A 566 -3.31 -5.27 1.67
N GLU A 567 -4.35 -4.47 1.51
CA GLU A 567 -4.31 -3.25 0.70
C GLU A 567 -3.21 -2.32 1.22
N HIS A 568 -3.00 -2.25 2.53
CA HIS A 568 -1.94 -1.46 3.14
C HIS A 568 -0.54 -2.06 2.87
N ALA A 569 -0.35 -3.35 3.13
CA ALA A 569 0.90 -4.06 2.84
C ALA A 569 1.30 -3.97 1.37
N TYR A 570 0.33 -4.19 0.46
CA TYR A 570 0.54 -4.16 -0.99
C TYR A 570 0.91 -2.76 -1.53
N ARG A 571 0.40 -1.69 -0.90
CA ARG A 571 0.83 -0.32 -1.23
C ARG A 571 2.30 -0.08 -0.87
N LEU A 572 2.73 -0.60 0.27
CA LEU A 572 4.11 -0.50 0.72
C LEU A 572 5.02 -1.38 -0.13
N ASP A 573 4.65 -2.63 -0.31
CA ASP A 573 5.40 -3.60 -1.09
C ASP A 573 4.47 -4.46 -1.97
N LYS A 574 4.47 -4.22 -3.28
CA LYS A 574 3.70 -5.02 -4.26
C LYS A 574 4.15 -6.48 -4.34
N SER A 575 5.35 -6.79 -3.87
CA SER A 575 5.89 -8.15 -3.82
C SER A 575 5.57 -8.89 -2.52
N VAL A 576 4.96 -8.21 -1.53
CA VAL A 576 4.62 -8.80 -0.24
C VAL A 576 3.72 -10.02 -0.40
N ARG A 577 4.12 -11.11 0.24
CA ARG A 577 3.32 -12.35 0.24
C ARG A 577 2.36 -12.33 1.42
N THR A 578 1.11 -12.56 1.13
CA THR A 578 0.06 -12.64 2.15
C THR A 578 -0.90 -13.78 1.84
N SER A 579 -1.67 -14.18 2.83
CA SER A 579 -2.75 -15.15 2.68
C SER A 579 -4.11 -14.50 2.38
N VAL A 580 -4.14 -13.33 1.74
CA VAL A 580 -5.38 -12.58 1.47
C VAL A 580 -6.37 -13.30 0.58
N HIS A 581 -5.90 -14.19 -0.32
CA HIS A 581 -6.74 -15.02 -1.18
C HIS A 581 -7.75 -15.86 -0.37
N HIS A 582 -7.38 -16.33 0.81
CA HIS A 582 -8.31 -16.97 1.75
C HIS A 582 -9.39 -16.00 2.27
N ALA A 583 -9.02 -14.75 2.57
CA ALA A 583 -10.00 -13.77 3.04
C ALA A 583 -11.01 -13.41 1.94
N TYR A 584 -10.57 -13.25 0.70
CA TYR A 584 -11.45 -13.05 -0.45
C TYR A 584 -12.38 -14.26 -0.67
N LEU A 585 -11.84 -15.49 -0.62
CA LEU A 585 -12.66 -16.71 -0.69
C LEU A 585 -13.75 -16.73 0.38
N MET A 586 -13.36 -16.50 1.65
CA MET A 586 -14.29 -16.55 2.78
C MET A 586 -15.32 -15.43 2.76
N ARG A 587 -14.99 -14.27 2.17
CA ARG A 587 -15.93 -13.19 1.94
C ARG A 587 -16.91 -13.45 0.78
N GLY A 588 -16.51 -14.28 -0.18
CA GLY A 588 -17.28 -14.63 -1.37
C GLY A 588 -16.81 -13.96 -2.67
N ASP A 589 -15.67 -13.25 -2.63
CA ASP A 589 -15.05 -12.62 -3.79
C ASP A 589 -14.18 -13.63 -4.57
N HIS A 590 -14.82 -14.63 -5.17
CA HIS A 590 -14.15 -15.78 -5.78
C HIS A 590 -13.18 -15.39 -6.89
N ALA A 591 -13.48 -14.36 -7.69
CA ALA A 591 -12.59 -13.88 -8.75
C ALA A 591 -11.26 -13.33 -8.18
N LEU A 592 -11.34 -12.52 -7.13
CA LEU A 592 -10.15 -12.00 -6.45
C LEU A 592 -9.39 -13.09 -5.70
N ALA A 593 -10.11 -14.07 -5.12
CA ALA A 593 -9.46 -15.23 -4.49
C ALA A 593 -8.59 -16.00 -5.49
N ILE A 594 -9.08 -16.24 -6.71
CA ILE A 594 -8.35 -16.93 -7.78
C ILE A 594 -7.16 -16.08 -8.27
N GLU A 595 -7.38 -14.78 -8.48
CA GLU A 595 -6.33 -13.85 -8.95
C GLU A 595 -5.15 -13.75 -7.97
N LYS A 596 -5.46 -13.68 -6.66
CA LYS A 596 -4.45 -13.47 -5.61
C LYS A 596 -3.85 -14.77 -5.06
N ASP A 597 -4.34 -15.94 -5.48
CA ASP A 597 -3.78 -17.22 -5.07
C ASP A 597 -2.50 -17.52 -5.85
N ILE A 598 -1.36 -17.31 -5.18
CA ILE A 598 0.00 -17.52 -5.70
C ILE A 598 0.67 -18.78 -5.13
N GLU A 599 -0.06 -19.58 -4.37
CA GLU A 599 0.46 -20.81 -3.77
C GLU A 599 0.67 -21.90 -4.83
N ASP A 600 1.70 -22.73 -4.66
CA ASP A 600 2.02 -23.80 -5.61
C ASP A 600 0.90 -24.84 -5.74
N MET A 601 0.19 -25.10 -4.63
CA MET A 601 -0.94 -26.04 -4.62
C MET A 601 -2.25 -25.48 -5.13
N ARG A 602 -2.39 -24.16 -5.18
CA ARG A 602 -3.61 -23.49 -5.66
C ARG A 602 -4.91 -23.98 -5.02
N HIS A 603 -4.86 -24.43 -3.75
CA HIS A 603 -6.00 -25.06 -3.11
C HIS A 603 -7.20 -24.09 -2.90
N VAL A 604 -6.92 -22.81 -2.65
CA VAL A 604 -7.95 -21.77 -2.59
C VAL A 604 -8.59 -21.56 -3.95
N THR A 605 -7.78 -21.58 -5.03
CA THR A 605 -8.29 -21.53 -6.41
C THR A 605 -9.27 -22.67 -6.69
N PHE A 606 -8.95 -23.90 -6.28
CA PHE A 606 -9.89 -25.03 -6.44
C PHE A 606 -11.22 -24.77 -5.75
N VAL A 607 -11.19 -24.36 -4.49
CA VAL A 607 -12.42 -24.07 -3.73
C VAL A 607 -13.19 -22.92 -4.36
N ALA A 608 -12.52 -21.86 -4.78
CA ALA A 608 -13.15 -20.71 -5.42
C ALA A 608 -13.79 -21.06 -6.76
N LEU A 609 -13.15 -21.90 -7.58
CA LEU A 609 -13.70 -22.40 -8.85
C LEU A 609 -14.93 -23.27 -8.62
N ASP A 610 -14.93 -24.14 -7.60
CA ASP A 610 -16.09 -24.96 -7.25
C ASP A 610 -17.29 -24.11 -6.82
N LEU A 611 -17.05 -23.16 -5.89
CA LEU A 611 -18.09 -22.24 -5.41
C LEU A 611 -18.62 -21.30 -6.50
N ALA A 612 -17.79 -21.00 -7.51
CA ALA A 612 -18.19 -20.23 -8.70
C ALA A 612 -18.89 -21.08 -9.78
N GLY A 613 -19.12 -22.39 -9.56
CA GLY A 613 -19.71 -23.29 -10.55
C GLY A 613 -18.79 -23.68 -11.71
N ARG A 614 -17.48 -23.38 -11.61
CA ARG A 614 -16.45 -23.61 -12.65
C ARG A 614 -15.64 -24.89 -12.38
N ARG A 615 -16.29 -25.94 -11.90
CA ARG A 615 -15.69 -27.20 -11.45
C ARG A 615 -14.81 -27.86 -12.52
N SER A 616 -15.24 -27.82 -13.81
CA SER A 616 -14.46 -28.37 -14.92
C SER A 616 -13.07 -27.76 -15.06
N GLU A 617 -12.93 -26.45 -14.82
CA GLU A 617 -11.65 -25.78 -14.85
C GLU A 617 -10.78 -26.19 -13.65
N GLY A 618 -11.39 -26.40 -12.48
CA GLY A 618 -10.72 -26.95 -11.30
C GLY A 618 -10.11 -28.33 -11.55
N ILE A 619 -10.85 -29.23 -12.23
CA ILE A 619 -10.35 -30.56 -12.62
C ILE A 619 -9.14 -30.45 -13.57
N GLN A 620 -9.22 -29.57 -14.57
CA GLN A 620 -8.12 -29.36 -15.51
C GLN A 620 -6.86 -28.83 -14.80
N LEU A 621 -7.02 -27.85 -13.93
CA LEU A 621 -5.94 -27.28 -13.13
C LEU A 621 -5.31 -28.33 -12.18
N ALA A 622 -6.13 -29.18 -11.55
CA ALA A 622 -5.63 -30.24 -10.69
C ALA A 622 -4.75 -31.24 -11.45
N ARG A 623 -5.17 -31.67 -12.64
CA ARG A 623 -4.37 -32.56 -13.52
C ARG A 623 -3.05 -31.93 -13.95
N GLU A 624 -3.05 -30.62 -14.24
CA GLU A 624 -1.83 -29.88 -14.57
C GLU A 624 -0.85 -29.86 -13.38
N ILE A 625 -1.36 -29.60 -12.17
CA ILE A 625 -0.53 -29.55 -10.96
C ILE A 625 -0.01 -30.92 -10.58
N GLU A 626 -0.85 -32.01 -10.69
CA GLU A 626 -0.43 -33.39 -10.44
C GLU A 626 0.72 -33.85 -11.36
N SER A 627 0.86 -33.26 -12.56
CA SER A 627 1.94 -33.57 -13.48
C SER A 627 3.31 -33.00 -13.05
N LYS A 628 3.33 -32.08 -12.10
CA LYS A 628 4.55 -31.44 -11.59
C LYS A 628 5.19 -32.27 -10.47
N PRO A 629 6.50 -32.16 -10.23
CA PRO A 629 7.14 -32.80 -9.09
C PRO A 629 6.70 -32.16 -7.78
N LEU A 630 5.75 -32.80 -7.08
CA LEU A 630 5.22 -32.36 -5.79
C LEU A 630 5.64 -33.30 -4.66
N PRO A 631 5.83 -32.78 -3.42
CA PRO A 631 5.89 -33.58 -2.22
C PRO A 631 4.67 -34.50 -2.11
N ALA A 632 4.82 -35.69 -1.54
CA ALA A 632 3.79 -36.72 -1.49
C ALA A 632 2.46 -36.21 -0.90
N MET A 633 2.55 -35.43 0.21
CA MET A 633 1.37 -34.85 0.85
C MET A 633 0.61 -33.88 -0.07
N MET A 634 1.33 -32.97 -0.71
CA MET A 634 0.72 -31.97 -1.62
C MET A 634 0.04 -32.67 -2.79
N ARG A 635 0.68 -33.69 -3.34
CA ARG A 635 0.10 -34.49 -4.43
C ARG A 635 -1.19 -35.18 -3.98
N SER A 636 -1.21 -35.80 -2.79
CA SER A 636 -2.42 -36.45 -2.25
C SER A 636 -3.56 -35.45 -2.05
N PHE A 637 -3.26 -34.22 -1.61
CA PHE A 637 -4.28 -33.19 -1.42
C PHE A 637 -4.89 -32.70 -2.75
N VAL A 638 -4.06 -32.47 -3.78
CA VAL A 638 -4.55 -32.10 -5.12
C VAL A 638 -5.38 -33.26 -5.73
N GLN A 639 -4.88 -34.48 -5.64
CA GLN A 639 -5.60 -35.67 -6.11
C GLN A 639 -6.95 -35.86 -5.40
N LEU A 640 -7.00 -35.68 -4.09
CA LEU A 640 -8.21 -35.70 -3.30
C LEU A 640 -9.25 -34.69 -3.82
N THR A 641 -8.85 -33.44 -4.02
CA THR A 641 -9.73 -32.38 -4.50
C THR A 641 -10.25 -32.70 -5.90
N ARG A 642 -9.40 -33.20 -6.79
CA ARG A 642 -9.82 -33.63 -8.13
C ARG A 642 -10.86 -34.77 -8.08
N LEU A 643 -10.62 -35.81 -7.31
CA LEU A 643 -11.55 -36.94 -7.17
C LEU A 643 -12.93 -36.49 -6.63
N GLN A 644 -12.93 -35.55 -5.70
CA GLN A 644 -14.18 -34.96 -5.19
C GLN A 644 -14.91 -34.18 -6.29
N PHE A 645 -14.23 -33.43 -7.14
CA PHE A 645 -14.80 -32.71 -8.26
C PHE A 645 -15.33 -33.65 -9.34
N GLU A 646 -14.67 -34.80 -9.56
CA GLU A 646 -15.10 -35.86 -10.47
C GLU A 646 -16.25 -36.71 -9.90
N GLY A 647 -16.58 -36.53 -8.60
CA GLY A 647 -17.65 -37.28 -7.93
C GLY A 647 -17.20 -38.66 -7.41
N GLU A 648 -15.90 -38.98 -7.47
CA GLU A 648 -15.33 -40.25 -6.99
C GLU A 648 -15.12 -40.24 -5.46
N LEU A 649 -16.21 -39.98 -4.71
CA LEU A 649 -16.17 -39.77 -3.26
C LEU A 649 -15.60 -40.93 -2.45
N GLY A 650 -15.81 -42.17 -2.91
CA GLY A 650 -15.26 -43.37 -2.25
C GLY A 650 -13.73 -43.39 -2.24
N ARG A 651 -13.13 -43.14 -3.40
CA ARG A 651 -11.65 -43.04 -3.53
C ARG A 651 -11.09 -41.85 -2.77
N ALA A 652 -11.81 -40.74 -2.78
CA ALA A 652 -11.43 -39.55 -1.99
C ALA A 652 -11.43 -39.85 -0.48
N ALA A 653 -12.42 -40.60 0.02
CA ALA A 653 -12.50 -41.03 1.42
C ALA A 653 -11.34 -41.96 1.81
N GLU A 654 -10.91 -42.86 0.90
CA GLU A 654 -9.74 -43.73 1.14
C GLU A 654 -8.47 -42.91 1.34
N ILE A 655 -8.21 -41.92 0.46
CA ILE A 655 -7.06 -41.03 0.58
C ILE A 655 -7.11 -40.26 1.92
N LEU A 656 -8.29 -39.72 2.31
CA LEU A 656 -8.45 -39.02 3.58
C LEU A 656 -8.15 -39.91 4.79
N ARG A 657 -8.68 -41.14 4.81
CA ARG A 657 -8.42 -42.10 5.91
C ARG A 657 -6.95 -42.46 6.05
N GLU A 658 -6.21 -42.52 4.93
CA GLU A 658 -4.76 -42.73 4.97
C GLU A 658 -3.97 -41.48 5.36
N MET A 659 -4.45 -40.31 4.94
CA MET A 659 -3.73 -39.03 5.07
C MET A 659 -3.89 -38.45 6.48
N VAL A 660 -5.11 -38.37 7.01
CA VAL A 660 -5.39 -37.68 8.27
C VAL A 660 -4.59 -38.19 9.46
N PRO A 661 -4.39 -39.51 9.66
CA PRO A 661 -3.59 -40.03 10.79
C PRO A 661 -2.09 -39.76 10.68
N LYS A 662 -1.59 -39.51 9.47
CA LYS A 662 -0.15 -39.29 9.20
C LYS A 662 0.28 -37.83 9.39
N PHE A 663 -0.67 -36.90 9.57
CA PHE A 663 -0.37 -35.49 9.68
C PHE A 663 -0.72 -34.91 11.05
N SER A 664 0.26 -34.30 11.67
CA SER A 664 0.03 -33.42 12.80
C SER A 664 -0.51 -32.08 12.29
N LEU A 665 -1.81 -32.06 11.98
CA LEU A 665 -2.50 -30.81 11.55
C LEU A 665 -2.67 -29.91 12.79
N ARG A 666 -1.62 -29.17 13.17
CA ARG A 666 -1.71 -28.25 14.29
C ARG A 666 -2.36 -26.93 13.89
N ASP A 667 -2.09 -26.45 12.69
CA ASP A 667 -2.68 -25.24 12.15
C ASP A 667 -4.22 -25.33 12.08
N PRO A 668 -4.95 -24.44 12.81
CA PRO A 668 -6.41 -24.48 12.85
C PRO A 668 -7.09 -24.27 11.50
N CYS A 669 -6.49 -23.46 10.60
CA CYS A 669 -7.01 -23.23 9.26
C CYS A 669 -6.91 -24.50 8.40
N SER A 670 -5.80 -25.24 8.47
CA SER A 670 -5.64 -26.52 7.78
C SER A 670 -6.65 -27.56 8.29
N ARG A 671 -6.90 -27.63 9.61
CA ARG A 671 -7.96 -28.46 10.20
C ARG A 671 -9.32 -28.13 9.62
N PHE A 672 -9.63 -26.86 9.44
CA PHE A 672 -10.89 -26.42 8.84
C PHE A 672 -11.04 -26.94 7.40
N TYR A 673 -10.03 -26.81 6.55
CA TYR A 673 -10.08 -27.30 5.18
C TYR A 673 -10.19 -28.82 5.11
N VAL A 674 -9.52 -29.56 5.99
CA VAL A 674 -9.65 -31.02 6.08
C VAL A 674 -11.05 -31.42 6.57
N ALA A 675 -11.62 -30.69 7.54
CA ALA A 675 -12.99 -30.93 8.00
C ALA A 675 -14.02 -30.77 6.86
N ARG A 676 -13.83 -29.77 5.99
CA ARG A 676 -14.66 -29.59 4.77
C ARG A 676 -14.56 -30.81 3.86
N GLN A 677 -13.34 -31.31 3.62
CA GLN A 677 -13.10 -32.48 2.78
C GLN A 677 -13.78 -33.73 3.36
N LEU A 678 -13.65 -33.93 4.66
CA LEU A 678 -14.29 -35.07 5.38
C LEU A 678 -15.82 -34.98 5.30
N ALA A 679 -16.40 -33.79 5.49
CA ALA A 679 -17.84 -33.59 5.39
C ALA A 679 -18.36 -33.88 3.97
N ALA A 680 -17.63 -33.45 2.94
CA ALA A 680 -17.97 -33.64 1.55
C ALA A 680 -17.97 -35.14 1.13
N VAL A 681 -17.16 -36.00 1.75
CA VAL A 681 -17.15 -37.45 1.49
C VAL A 681 -18.03 -38.25 2.44
N GLY A 682 -18.77 -37.59 3.36
CA GLY A 682 -19.70 -38.25 4.27
C GLY A 682 -19.08 -38.71 5.61
N GLU A 683 -17.80 -38.45 5.87
CA GLU A 683 -17.12 -38.77 7.14
C GLU A 683 -17.49 -37.75 8.24
N THR A 684 -18.81 -37.68 8.55
CA THR A 684 -19.38 -36.57 9.35
C THR A 684 -18.84 -36.50 10.77
N ALA A 685 -18.60 -37.64 11.45
CA ALA A 685 -18.10 -37.68 12.82
C ALA A 685 -16.66 -37.13 12.91
N GLN A 686 -15.79 -37.51 11.97
CA GLN A 686 -14.43 -37.00 11.90
C GLN A 686 -14.41 -35.53 11.50
N ALA A 687 -15.28 -35.12 10.56
CA ALA A 687 -15.45 -33.74 10.16
C ALA A 687 -15.84 -32.84 11.35
N MET A 688 -16.80 -33.27 12.19
CA MET A 688 -17.23 -32.56 13.39
C MET A 688 -16.10 -32.41 14.41
N THR A 689 -15.38 -33.50 14.69
CA THR A 689 -14.23 -33.48 15.60
C THR A 689 -13.17 -32.49 15.12
N MET A 690 -12.80 -32.56 13.83
CA MET A 690 -11.78 -31.71 13.24
C MET A 690 -12.22 -30.23 13.20
N LEU A 691 -13.49 -29.97 12.90
CA LEU A 691 -14.07 -28.63 12.90
C LEU A 691 -14.07 -28.02 14.31
N GLY A 692 -14.46 -28.81 15.31
CA GLY A 692 -14.38 -28.43 16.73
C GLY A 692 -12.97 -28.04 17.13
N GLN A 693 -11.98 -28.86 16.80
CA GLN A 693 -10.55 -28.60 17.05
C GLN A 693 -10.04 -27.35 16.32
N SER A 694 -10.55 -27.06 15.11
CA SER A 694 -10.21 -25.84 14.38
C SER A 694 -10.68 -24.58 15.12
N ILE A 695 -11.93 -24.58 15.59
CA ILE A 695 -12.49 -23.46 16.34
C ILE A 695 -11.77 -23.28 17.69
N ASP A 696 -11.55 -24.38 18.43
CA ASP A 696 -10.86 -24.34 19.72
C ASP A 696 -9.41 -23.89 19.56
N GLY A 697 -8.78 -24.21 18.43
CA GLY A 697 -7.46 -23.73 18.01
C GLY A 697 -7.44 -22.27 17.52
N GLY A 698 -8.54 -21.52 17.61
CA GLY A 698 -8.55 -20.06 17.34
C GLY A 698 -8.90 -19.64 15.93
N PHE A 699 -9.35 -20.54 15.05
CA PHE A 699 -9.82 -20.19 13.72
C PHE A 699 -11.34 -19.91 13.71
N SER A 700 -11.73 -18.68 13.45
CA SER A 700 -13.13 -18.24 13.45
C SER A 700 -13.54 -17.75 12.06
N ALA A 701 -14.13 -18.65 11.25
CA ALA A 701 -14.66 -18.32 9.93
C ALA A 701 -16.19 -18.48 9.90
N PHE A 702 -16.89 -17.93 10.90
CA PHE A 702 -18.34 -18.13 11.12
C PHE A 702 -19.16 -17.82 9.87
N ALA A 703 -18.95 -16.64 9.27
CA ALA A 703 -19.70 -16.24 8.07
C ALA A 703 -19.47 -17.17 6.86
N PHE A 704 -18.29 -17.76 6.73
CA PHE A 704 -17.99 -18.73 5.68
C PHE A 704 -18.58 -20.10 6.00
N MET A 705 -18.45 -20.58 7.23
CA MET A 705 -19.00 -21.87 7.69
C MET A 705 -20.51 -21.98 7.49
N THR A 706 -21.23 -20.86 7.68
CA THR A 706 -22.71 -20.83 7.49
C THR A 706 -23.14 -20.95 6.03
N ARG A 707 -22.27 -20.65 5.06
CA ARG A 707 -22.57 -20.61 3.62
C ARG A 707 -21.95 -21.75 2.84
N ASP A 708 -20.92 -22.40 3.38
CA ASP A 708 -20.14 -23.40 2.68
C ASP A 708 -20.98 -24.64 2.34
N PRO A 709 -21.19 -24.96 1.04
CA PRO A 709 -22.00 -26.09 0.64
C PRO A 709 -21.38 -27.44 1.03
N TRP A 710 -20.08 -27.53 1.23
CA TRP A 710 -19.40 -28.75 1.65
C TRP A 710 -19.69 -29.13 3.10
N LEU A 711 -20.15 -28.18 3.92
CA LEU A 711 -20.60 -28.42 5.29
C LEU A 711 -22.10 -28.71 5.40
N GLU A 712 -22.83 -28.76 4.26
CA GLU A 712 -24.27 -29.08 4.23
C GLU A 712 -24.65 -30.38 4.96
N PRO A 713 -23.86 -31.50 4.84
CA PRO A 713 -24.16 -32.74 5.57
C PRO A 713 -24.18 -32.60 7.10
N LEU A 714 -23.53 -31.54 7.65
CA LEU A 714 -23.41 -31.31 9.09
C LEU A 714 -24.51 -30.41 9.65
N ARG A 715 -25.20 -29.60 8.84
CA ARG A 715 -26.11 -28.51 9.26
C ARG A 715 -27.29 -28.98 10.11
N GLY A 716 -27.76 -30.20 9.90
CA GLY A 716 -28.88 -30.78 10.64
C GLY A 716 -28.57 -31.08 12.11
N SER A 717 -27.30 -31.17 12.49
CA SER A 717 -26.90 -31.62 13.83
C SER A 717 -26.86 -30.46 14.86
N GLU A 718 -27.21 -30.78 16.12
CA GLU A 718 -27.08 -29.81 17.22
C GLU A 718 -25.62 -29.54 17.56
N GLU A 719 -24.74 -30.51 17.35
CA GLU A 719 -23.31 -30.36 17.55
C GLU A 719 -22.70 -29.32 16.61
N PHE A 720 -23.08 -29.33 15.32
CA PHE A 720 -22.65 -28.32 14.35
C PHE A 720 -23.14 -26.92 14.75
N ARG A 721 -24.40 -26.81 15.18
CA ARG A 721 -24.93 -25.54 15.69
C ARG A 721 -24.17 -25.03 16.90
N ALA A 722 -23.75 -25.92 17.82
CA ALA A 722 -22.92 -25.57 18.96
C ALA A 722 -21.52 -25.07 18.53
N ILE A 723 -20.92 -25.70 17.52
CA ILE A 723 -19.64 -25.26 16.92
C ILE A 723 -19.79 -23.87 16.31
N LEU A 724 -20.85 -23.60 15.56
CA LEU A 724 -21.12 -22.28 14.98
C LEU A 724 -21.30 -21.20 16.03
N ARG A 725 -22.04 -21.47 17.13
CA ARG A 725 -22.17 -20.51 18.26
C ARG A 725 -20.81 -20.17 18.88
N ARG A 726 -19.90 -21.14 19.01
CA ARG A 726 -18.54 -20.89 19.52
C ARG A 726 -17.73 -20.04 18.55
N ALA A 727 -17.82 -20.31 17.25
CA ALA A 727 -17.15 -19.53 16.23
C ALA A 727 -17.61 -18.06 16.23
N GLU A 728 -18.94 -17.85 16.31
CA GLU A 728 -19.54 -16.51 16.37
C GLU A 728 -19.10 -15.73 17.62
N LEU A 729 -19.08 -16.41 18.77
CA LEU A 729 -18.63 -15.77 20.03
C LEU A 729 -17.16 -15.32 19.94
N ARG A 730 -16.29 -16.17 19.39
CA ARG A 730 -14.87 -15.84 19.18
C ARG A 730 -14.68 -14.66 18.21
N GLU A 731 -15.45 -14.62 17.12
CA GLU A 731 -15.40 -13.50 16.18
C GLU A 731 -15.82 -12.18 16.83
N ARG A 732 -16.88 -12.20 17.67
CA ARG A 732 -17.30 -11.01 18.46
C ARG A 732 -16.22 -10.55 19.44
N GLN A 733 -15.57 -11.48 20.14
CA GLN A 733 -14.47 -11.17 21.06
C GLN A 733 -13.27 -10.59 20.33
N ALA A 734 -12.91 -11.16 19.19
CA ALA A 734 -11.82 -10.67 18.35
C ALA A 734 -12.12 -9.28 17.78
N ARG A 735 -13.38 -9.00 17.40
CA ARG A 735 -13.80 -7.67 16.95
C ARG A 735 -13.68 -6.63 18.08
N ALA A 736 -14.07 -6.97 19.29
CA ALA A 736 -13.89 -6.08 20.44
C ALA A 736 -12.40 -5.78 20.69
N ALA A 737 -11.55 -6.80 20.70
CA ALA A 737 -10.10 -6.62 20.87
C ALA A 737 -9.45 -5.83 19.70
N PHE A 738 -9.95 -5.99 18.48
CA PHE A 738 -9.51 -5.22 17.32
C PHE A 738 -9.79 -3.72 17.50
N VAL A 739 -11.00 -3.38 17.93
CA VAL A 739 -11.40 -1.98 18.20
C VAL A 739 -10.58 -1.41 19.35
N GLU A 740 -10.45 -2.16 20.46
CA GLU A 740 -9.66 -1.76 21.63
C GLU A 740 -8.20 -1.49 21.30
N ALA A 741 -7.61 -2.32 20.42
CA ALA A 741 -6.24 -2.14 19.93
C ALA A 741 -6.09 -1.02 18.87
N GLY A 742 -7.16 -0.26 18.58
CA GLY A 742 -7.15 0.84 17.61
C GLY A 742 -7.11 0.38 16.14
N GLY A 743 -7.56 -0.84 15.86
CA GLY A 743 -7.47 -1.45 14.53
C GLY A 743 -8.21 -0.66 13.44
N GLU A 744 -9.36 -0.07 13.76
CA GLU A 744 -10.09 0.80 12.84
C GLU A 744 -9.25 2.00 12.40
N LYS A 745 -8.58 2.65 13.35
CA LYS A 745 -7.69 3.78 13.08
C LYS A 745 -6.45 3.36 12.28
N VAL A 746 -5.83 2.24 12.62
CA VAL A 746 -4.60 1.74 11.97
C VAL A 746 -4.87 1.36 10.51
N LEU A 747 -5.98 0.67 10.24
CA LEU A 747 -6.30 0.17 8.90
C LEU A 747 -7.22 1.11 8.10
N GLY A 748 -7.69 2.22 8.70
CA GLY A 748 -8.59 3.16 8.02
C GLY A 748 -9.95 2.56 7.68
N ILE A 749 -10.43 1.59 8.47
CA ILE A 749 -11.74 0.95 8.34
C ILE A 749 -12.59 1.30 9.57
N GLY A 750 -13.74 1.91 9.38
CA GLY A 750 -14.60 2.29 10.48
C GLY A 750 -14.97 3.77 10.38
N GLY A 751 -16.21 4.06 9.99
CA GLY A 751 -16.81 5.38 9.88
C GLY A 751 -18.10 5.32 9.11
#